data_4d8bcebf9eaa3a7251b7315d4b626233
#
_entry.id   4d8bcebf9eaa3a7251b7315d4b626233
#
_cell.length_a   1.000
_cell.length_b   1.000
_cell.length_c   1.000
_cell.angle_alpha   90.00
_cell.angle_beta   90.00
_cell.angle_gamma   90.00
#
_symmetry.space_group_name_H-M   'P 1'
#
loop_
_entity.id
_entity.type
_entity.pdbx_description
1 polymer ?
#
loop_
_entity_poly.entity_id
_entity_poly.type
_entity_poly.pdbx_seq_one_letter_code
_entity_poly.pdbx_strand_id
1 'polypeptide(L)'
;MEDRHPAIRAAHWRPSLPDPVDKICYEDIVEAILQNVALRRPGHLPIIHALLQHLAPTMEGANLMSGTALNSLEESLTSKLLTTIGVSHPKNDEDELIPRRTWSEHLQRDASRLLIDVRIAIARCVHERAAELQERLEWYTHMVRTRALDNVLKSLFFEGMETPEGDIFGGKGFRSLWQESIAAAAIALHRSSDGEHTGDRVAPMIRDLGLALAMGDTPVSVIAAQMGKAGSPMDGGIEGAGGRDLHIGCWERGVLPPAAPLPIASATSVGLALAEQRLNEGRFTLACIGEGGSSSGEWWEALNLAAARGLPIAFILQNNQIALDTPTLNQSAVDLWADKAVAVGIPSWTIDGSNPASIYASVAVARDIAMSGCGPSLIHIETMRGCGHAHHHDDLYLGAPSGQPPGYVDRELLAYWEAKDPIDIARTDLSARGVNEEEIEAINAAAEEEIEQARRIVEAMPWPDPESVTRGVFSFTDPPTHKEQFERTGSSTEPESADEEVTSSVQVSFSDARDAWTYSKAIQQAMVAAADRWNDETIFIGEDMEIAGAFGMNLPLVAKHPENLIDAPLSESVIIHSATGAALAGMRPVAEIQFGGFASLAMNSLVNNAAMIRWRWGADVPLTVRIPIGARTSSGPFHAKPIEAWLSNDPGLVVLAPSMPQDAYDLLLDAVALPDPCVFLEHIGLYGLRGGRTGWGDCISQNVDTKGIHNDLDKGLGPHRIGTARTVRTGGDLTIITWSAMVHVALRAAEQLAAEHGIGVEVIDLRTLIPWDEEMCIDSVSRTGRLMVLQEAQWTGGFAHTIASRVLESTFWNLETQPIVLGSLDTPVPFSPPLERHTVPSKELIIEHVVRMMA
;
A
#
# COMPACT_ATOMS: atom_id res chain seq x y z
N MET A 1 28.81 6.38 1.83
CA MET A 1 28.17 5.41 0.90
C MET A 1 28.39 3.96 1.32
N GLU A 2 29.56 3.60 1.88
CA GLU A 2 29.81 2.20 2.33
C GLU A 2 28.89 1.75 3.47
N ASP A 3 28.53 2.63 4.39
CA ASP A 3 27.63 2.31 5.52
C ASP A 3 26.15 2.08 5.13
N ARG A 4 25.78 2.38 3.89
CA ARG A 4 24.39 2.20 3.41
C ARG A 4 24.10 0.80 2.86
N HIS A 5 25.12 -0.05 2.63
CA HIS A 5 24.89 -1.37 2.06
C HIS A 5 24.25 -2.33 3.09
N PRO A 6 23.09 -2.99 2.81
CA PRO A 6 22.35 -3.81 3.77
C PRO A 6 23.21 -4.90 4.44
N ALA A 7 24.03 -5.61 3.67
CA ALA A 7 24.90 -6.66 4.20
C ALA A 7 26.00 -6.12 5.13
N ILE A 8 26.44 -4.86 4.94
CA ILE A 8 27.45 -4.24 5.82
C ILE A 8 26.78 -3.78 7.10
N ARG A 9 25.60 -3.17 7.04
CA ARG A 9 24.82 -2.80 8.23
C ARG A 9 24.52 -4.01 9.09
N ALA A 10 24.00 -5.07 8.50
CA ALA A 10 23.71 -6.31 9.20
C ALA A 10 24.97 -6.96 9.81
N ALA A 11 26.15 -6.79 9.20
CA ALA A 11 27.40 -7.28 9.77
C ALA A 11 27.80 -6.60 11.09
N HIS A 12 27.29 -5.40 11.35
CA HIS A 12 27.49 -4.70 12.62
C HIS A 12 26.52 -5.11 13.71
N TRP A 13 25.46 -5.82 13.37
CA TRP A 13 24.51 -6.33 14.35
C TRP A 13 25.18 -7.23 15.37
N ARG A 14 24.85 -7.01 16.63
CA ARG A 14 25.21 -7.86 17.77
C ARG A 14 23.92 -8.27 18.44
N PRO A 15 23.63 -9.58 18.56
CA PRO A 15 22.39 -10.04 19.14
C PRO A 15 22.29 -9.62 20.61
N SER A 16 21.13 -9.13 20.99
CA SER A 16 20.73 -8.98 22.38
C SER A 16 20.23 -10.33 22.87
N LEU A 17 21.10 -11.07 23.56
CA LEU A 17 20.78 -12.43 23.98
C LEU A 17 20.14 -12.40 25.37
N PRO A 18 18.89 -12.88 25.54
CA PRO A 18 18.29 -13.08 26.86
C PRO A 18 18.99 -14.23 27.62
N ASP A 19 18.87 -14.23 28.94
CA ASP A 19 19.29 -15.37 29.72
C ASP A 19 18.31 -16.54 29.45
N PRO A 20 18.79 -17.70 29.01
CA PRO A 20 17.94 -18.84 28.72
C PRO A 20 17.32 -19.44 29.99
N VAL A 21 16.03 -19.77 29.93
CA VAL A 21 15.31 -20.47 30.99
C VAL A 21 15.74 -21.93 31.04
N ASP A 22 15.92 -22.53 29.88
CA ASP A 22 16.37 -23.90 29.75
C ASP A 22 17.89 -24.00 29.57
N LYS A 23 18.46 -25.14 29.97
CA LYS A 23 19.88 -25.42 29.77
C LYS A 23 20.21 -25.43 28.28
N ILE A 24 21.24 -24.63 27.90
CA ILE A 24 21.86 -24.67 26.57
C ILE A 24 23.23 -25.28 26.70
N CYS A 25 23.53 -26.35 25.97
CA CYS A 25 24.88 -26.89 25.87
C CYS A 25 25.57 -26.42 24.58
N TYR A 26 26.87 -26.66 24.51
CA TYR A 26 27.64 -26.30 23.33
C TYR A 26 27.15 -27.01 22.06
N GLU A 27 26.74 -28.28 22.23
CA GLU A 27 26.22 -29.14 21.17
C GLU A 27 24.93 -28.56 20.53
N ASP A 28 24.01 -27.96 21.34
CA ASP A 28 22.80 -27.29 20.82
C ASP A 28 23.16 -26.13 19.89
N ILE A 29 24.17 -25.32 20.28
CA ILE A 29 24.65 -24.21 19.47
C ILE A 29 25.33 -24.68 18.18
N VAL A 30 26.17 -25.74 18.32
CA VAL A 30 26.83 -26.36 17.16
C VAL A 30 25.83 -26.85 16.14
N GLU A 31 24.80 -27.58 16.59
CA GLU A 31 23.75 -28.09 15.72
C GLU A 31 23.00 -26.95 15.00
N ALA A 32 22.59 -25.92 15.74
CA ALA A 32 21.90 -24.75 15.17
C ALA A 32 22.75 -24.04 14.10
N ILE A 33 24.04 -23.83 14.37
CA ILE A 33 24.95 -23.21 13.40
C ILE A 33 25.13 -24.09 12.16
N LEU A 34 25.38 -25.38 12.34
CA LEU A 34 25.61 -26.31 11.22
C LEU A 34 24.37 -26.43 10.35
N GLN A 35 23.19 -26.53 10.93
CA GLN A 35 21.92 -26.55 10.18
C GLN A 35 21.72 -25.26 9.36
N ASN A 36 21.91 -24.09 9.97
CA ASN A 36 21.72 -22.82 9.27
C ASN A 36 22.75 -22.64 8.14
N VAL A 37 24.01 -22.96 8.38
CA VAL A 37 25.07 -22.85 7.39
C VAL A 37 24.89 -23.89 6.27
N ALA A 38 24.46 -25.12 6.58
CA ALA A 38 24.15 -26.13 5.56
C ALA A 38 23.05 -25.66 4.60
N LEU A 39 22.01 -25.04 5.12
CA LEU A 39 20.90 -24.51 4.31
C LEU A 39 21.28 -23.26 3.52
N ARG A 40 22.08 -22.37 4.09
CA ARG A 40 22.33 -21.05 3.51
C ARG A 40 23.65 -20.96 2.73
N ARG A 41 24.70 -21.68 3.20
CA ARG A 41 26.07 -21.58 2.67
C ARG A 41 26.79 -22.93 2.75
N PRO A 42 26.30 -23.96 2.02
CA PRO A 42 26.84 -25.31 2.13
C PRO A 42 28.34 -25.37 1.82
N GLY A 43 28.85 -24.48 0.96
CA GLY A 43 30.27 -24.40 0.64
C GLY A 43 31.19 -24.00 1.83
N HIS A 44 30.64 -23.34 2.85
CA HIS A 44 31.39 -22.96 4.04
C HIS A 44 31.28 -23.99 5.19
N LEU A 45 30.45 -25.02 5.04
CA LEU A 45 30.21 -26.02 6.07
C LEU A 45 31.51 -26.68 6.59
N PRO A 46 32.48 -27.07 5.75
CA PRO A 46 33.74 -27.67 6.23
C PRO A 46 34.54 -26.71 7.12
N ILE A 47 34.57 -25.42 6.78
CA ILE A 47 35.31 -24.40 7.54
C ILE A 47 34.67 -24.21 8.92
N ILE A 48 33.33 -24.02 8.93
CA ILE A 48 32.56 -23.84 10.15
C ILE A 48 32.67 -25.08 11.05
N HIS A 49 32.53 -26.27 10.51
CA HIS A 49 32.67 -27.53 11.26
C HIS A 49 34.07 -27.66 11.92
N ALA A 50 35.15 -27.36 11.17
CA ALA A 50 36.49 -27.41 11.69
C ALA A 50 36.72 -26.36 12.81
N LEU A 51 36.16 -25.15 12.67
CA LEU A 51 36.23 -24.12 13.72
C LEU A 51 35.48 -24.52 14.99
N LEU A 52 34.28 -25.07 14.86
CA LEU A 52 33.50 -25.57 15.99
C LEU A 52 34.20 -26.72 16.71
N GLN A 53 34.78 -27.70 15.97
CA GLN A 53 35.58 -28.77 16.55
C GLN A 53 36.79 -28.22 17.31
N HIS A 54 37.45 -27.17 16.83
CA HIS A 54 38.57 -26.54 17.51
C HIS A 54 38.18 -25.85 18.84
N LEU A 55 36.94 -25.31 18.91
CA LEU A 55 36.40 -24.68 20.10
C LEU A 55 35.82 -25.66 21.12
N ALA A 56 35.42 -26.86 20.67
CA ALA A 56 34.82 -27.89 21.51
C ALA A 56 35.60 -28.18 22.83
N PRO A 57 36.93 -28.39 22.82
CA PRO A 57 37.65 -28.70 24.07
C PRO A 57 37.60 -27.59 25.16
N THR A 58 37.32 -26.35 24.71
CA THR A 58 37.18 -25.20 25.64
C THR A 58 35.76 -25.01 26.17
N MET A 59 34.78 -25.65 25.49
CA MET A 59 33.35 -25.45 25.70
C MET A 59 32.61 -26.74 26.11
N GLU A 60 33.25 -27.94 25.98
CA GLU A 60 32.64 -29.22 26.37
C GLU A 60 32.23 -29.21 27.83
N GLY A 61 30.98 -29.54 28.07
CA GLY A 61 30.35 -29.53 29.41
C GLY A 61 30.06 -28.15 29.98
N ALA A 62 30.30 -27.06 29.23
CA ALA A 62 29.91 -25.73 29.66
C ALA A 62 28.40 -25.56 29.59
N ASN A 63 27.81 -25.15 30.69
CA ASN A 63 26.42 -24.70 30.73
C ASN A 63 26.36 -23.24 30.28
N LEU A 64 25.88 -22.97 29.08
CA LEU A 64 25.78 -21.63 28.50
C LEU A 64 24.49 -20.89 28.96
N MET A 65 24.26 -20.95 30.29
CA MET A 65 23.06 -20.31 30.90
C MET A 65 23.21 -18.79 31.13
N SER A 66 24.31 -18.17 30.74
CA SER A 66 24.48 -16.74 30.88
C SER A 66 24.73 -16.05 29.55
N GLY A 67 24.10 -14.90 29.32
CA GLY A 67 24.32 -14.07 28.14
C GLY A 67 25.82 -13.70 27.98
N THR A 68 26.59 -13.58 29.08
CA THR A 68 28.04 -13.32 29.06
C THR A 68 28.80 -14.46 28.42
N ALA A 69 28.47 -15.73 28.75
CA ALA A 69 29.14 -16.90 28.19
C ALA A 69 28.81 -17.06 26.70
N LEU A 70 27.57 -16.79 26.31
CA LEU A 70 27.13 -16.82 24.91
C LEU A 70 27.81 -15.73 24.08
N ASN A 71 27.92 -14.51 24.60
CA ASN A 71 28.61 -13.41 23.93
C ASN A 71 30.12 -13.73 23.77
N SER A 72 30.73 -14.33 24.75
CA SER A 72 32.14 -14.76 24.66
C SER A 72 32.37 -15.85 23.61
N LEU A 73 31.40 -16.76 23.46
CA LEU A 73 31.44 -17.77 22.40
C LEU A 73 31.26 -17.11 21.01
N GLU A 74 30.34 -16.18 20.87
CA GLU A 74 30.11 -15.43 19.61
C GLU A 74 31.35 -14.64 19.21
N GLU A 75 31.96 -13.92 20.14
CA GLU A 75 33.21 -13.18 19.89
C GLU A 75 34.37 -14.08 19.48
N SER A 76 34.50 -15.24 20.12
CA SER A 76 35.52 -16.22 19.80
C SER A 76 35.32 -16.81 18.40
N LEU A 77 34.09 -17.17 18.05
CA LEU A 77 33.75 -17.65 16.71
C LEU A 77 34.00 -16.58 15.66
N THR A 78 33.56 -15.36 15.89
CA THR A 78 33.75 -14.21 15.01
C THR A 78 35.23 -13.96 14.71
N SER A 79 36.05 -13.86 15.74
CA SER A 79 37.49 -13.58 15.60
C SER A 79 38.20 -14.68 14.78
N LYS A 80 37.90 -15.95 15.06
CA LYS A 80 38.52 -17.09 14.36
C LYS A 80 38.00 -17.20 12.92
N LEU A 81 36.72 -16.94 12.67
CA LEU A 81 36.11 -17.00 11.36
C LEU A 81 36.72 -15.95 10.42
N LEU A 82 36.84 -14.71 10.87
CA LEU A 82 37.45 -13.63 10.08
C LEU A 82 38.94 -13.93 9.79
N THR A 83 39.68 -14.49 10.77
CA THR A 83 41.06 -14.87 10.56
C THR A 83 41.24 -16.04 9.58
N THR A 84 40.34 -17.02 9.63
CA THR A 84 40.39 -18.23 8.78
C THR A 84 40.03 -17.92 7.34
N ILE A 85 39.01 -17.12 7.11
CA ILE A 85 38.58 -16.75 5.73
C ILE A 85 39.63 -15.84 5.07
N GLY A 86 40.22 -14.88 5.83
CA GLY A 86 41.28 -14.00 5.31
C GLY A 86 42.56 -14.68 4.89
N VAL A 87 42.86 -15.87 5.43
CA VAL A 87 44.12 -16.61 5.14
C VAL A 87 44.02 -17.54 3.91
N SER A 88 42.84 -17.82 3.39
CA SER A 88 42.64 -18.91 2.39
C SER A 88 42.85 -18.51 0.94
N HIS A 89 43.24 -17.27 0.58
CA HIS A 89 43.29 -16.85 -0.82
C HIS A 89 44.71 -16.67 -1.38
N PRO A 90 45.06 -17.27 -2.51
CA PRO A 90 46.42 -17.27 -3.09
C PRO A 90 46.76 -16.06 -3.97
N LYS A 91 45.90 -15.03 -4.09
CA LYS A 91 46.11 -13.82 -4.90
C LYS A 91 46.28 -12.58 -4.08
N ASN A 92 46.95 -11.56 -4.63
CA ASN A 92 47.10 -10.26 -3.98
C ASN A 92 45.72 -9.63 -3.71
N ASP A 93 45.51 -9.16 -2.50
CA ASP A 93 44.24 -8.62 -2.01
C ASP A 93 43.75 -7.39 -2.80
N GLU A 94 44.65 -6.68 -3.49
CA GLU A 94 44.39 -5.50 -4.28
C GLU A 94 43.98 -5.78 -5.74
N ASP A 95 44.09 -7.04 -6.20
CA ASP A 95 43.71 -7.39 -7.56
C ASP A 95 42.17 -7.23 -7.76
N GLU A 96 41.77 -6.54 -8.84
CA GLU A 96 40.36 -6.45 -9.20
C GLU A 96 39.81 -7.82 -9.61
N LEU A 97 38.71 -8.23 -8.97
CA LEU A 97 37.90 -9.38 -9.38
C LEU A 97 37.02 -9.03 -10.58
N ILE A 98 36.42 -7.87 -10.52
CA ILE A 98 35.68 -7.19 -11.60
C ILE A 98 35.93 -5.68 -11.47
N PRO A 99 35.69 -4.85 -12.49
CA PRO A 99 35.89 -3.40 -12.42
C PRO A 99 35.31 -2.79 -11.13
N ARG A 100 36.14 -2.07 -10.38
CA ARG A 100 35.80 -1.40 -9.11
C ARG A 100 35.47 -2.33 -7.95
N ARG A 101 35.84 -3.63 -8.00
CA ARG A 101 35.70 -4.59 -6.88
C ARG A 101 36.92 -5.46 -6.77
N THR A 102 37.58 -5.42 -5.63
CA THR A 102 38.75 -6.21 -5.32
C THR A 102 38.39 -7.57 -4.72
N TRP A 103 39.33 -8.51 -4.73
CA TRP A 103 39.20 -9.79 -4.04
C TRP A 103 38.99 -9.58 -2.53
N SER A 104 39.73 -8.65 -1.92
CA SER A 104 39.60 -8.33 -0.49
C SER A 104 38.18 -7.90 -0.12
N GLU A 105 37.60 -6.95 -0.87
CA GLU A 105 36.22 -6.52 -0.63
C GLU A 105 35.19 -7.64 -0.80
N HIS A 106 35.40 -8.52 -1.78
CA HIS A 106 34.50 -9.66 -2.00
C HIS A 106 34.57 -10.65 -0.85
N LEU A 107 35.77 -11.02 -0.40
CA LEU A 107 35.96 -11.91 0.73
C LEU A 107 35.45 -11.34 2.05
N GLN A 108 35.65 -10.06 2.29
CA GLN A 108 35.09 -9.38 3.47
C GLN A 108 33.56 -9.41 3.50
N ARG A 109 32.90 -9.18 2.36
CA ARG A 109 31.45 -9.27 2.25
C ARG A 109 30.93 -10.69 2.46
N ASP A 110 31.61 -11.68 1.94
CA ASP A 110 31.24 -13.09 2.12
C ASP A 110 31.44 -13.54 3.58
N ALA A 111 32.56 -13.16 4.19
CA ALA A 111 32.80 -13.37 5.63
C ALA A 111 31.74 -12.69 6.51
N SER A 112 31.36 -11.45 6.19
CA SER A 112 30.33 -10.71 6.90
C SER A 112 28.97 -11.42 6.82
N ARG A 113 28.60 -11.92 5.64
CA ARG A 113 27.35 -12.67 5.44
C ARG A 113 27.34 -13.99 6.23
N LEU A 114 28.45 -14.72 6.22
CA LEU A 114 28.56 -15.94 7.00
C LEU A 114 28.49 -15.68 8.51
N LEU A 115 29.09 -14.60 8.96
CA LEU A 115 29.04 -14.20 10.36
C LEU A 115 27.60 -13.86 10.80
N ILE A 116 26.83 -13.17 9.95
CA ILE A 116 25.41 -12.90 10.22
C ILE A 116 24.64 -14.21 10.35
N ASP A 117 24.85 -15.17 9.43
CA ASP A 117 24.16 -16.47 9.46
C ASP A 117 24.48 -17.24 10.75
N VAL A 118 25.74 -17.20 11.22
CA VAL A 118 26.16 -17.81 12.50
C VAL A 118 25.48 -17.11 13.69
N ARG A 119 25.48 -15.78 13.73
CA ARG A 119 24.85 -15.00 14.81
C ARG A 119 23.34 -15.23 14.88
N ILE A 120 22.66 -15.29 13.73
CA ILE A 120 21.23 -15.61 13.66
C ILE A 120 20.97 -17.00 14.25
N ALA A 121 21.79 -17.99 13.91
CA ALA A 121 21.64 -19.35 14.44
C ALA A 121 21.79 -19.40 15.96
N ILE A 122 22.80 -18.74 16.51
CA ILE A 122 23.02 -18.64 17.96
C ILE A 122 21.83 -17.94 18.63
N ALA A 123 21.46 -16.76 18.13
CA ALA A 123 20.40 -15.96 18.72
C ALA A 123 19.04 -16.71 18.72
N ARG A 124 18.70 -17.37 17.60
CA ARG A 124 17.49 -18.18 17.53
C ARG A 124 17.48 -19.32 18.54
N CYS A 125 18.58 -20.09 18.64
CA CYS A 125 18.72 -21.16 19.62
C CYS A 125 18.50 -20.64 21.05
N VAL A 126 19.08 -19.48 21.38
CA VAL A 126 18.92 -18.85 22.71
C VAL A 126 17.47 -18.40 22.94
N HIS A 127 16.84 -17.70 22.00
CA HIS A 127 15.45 -17.25 22.14
C HIS A 127 14.47 -18.40 22.27
N GLU A 128 14.64 -19.51 21.52
CA GLU A 128 13.83 -20.71 21.70
C GLU A 128 13.88 -21.28 23.13
N ARG A 129 15.07 -21.23 23.76
CA ARG A 129 15.31 -21.74 25.13
C ARG A 129 14.95 -20.71 26.21
N ALA A 130 14.93 -19.42 25.86
CA ALA A 130 14.55 -18.34 26.75
C ALA A 130 13.04 -18.14 26.86
N ALA A 131 12.25 -18.66 25.92
CA ALA A 131 10.80 -18.53 25.94
C ALA A 131 10.22 -19.17 27.21
N GLU A 132 9.53 -18.34 28.01
CA GLU A 132 8.95 -18.73 29.29
C GLU A 132 7.73 -19.64 29.12
N LEU A 133 7.40 -20.40 30.17
CA LEU A 133 6.22 -21.28 30.15
C LEU A 133 4.93 -20.49 29.86
N GLN A 134 4.83 -19.25 30.37
CA GLN A 134 3.67 -18.40 30.15
C GLN A 134 3.51 -18.03 28.66
N GLU A 135 4.60 -17.70 27.98
CA GLU A 135 4.60 -17.41 26.54
C GLU A 135 4.20 -18.65 25.72
N ARG A 136 4.67 -19.84 26.14
CA ARG A 136 4.31 -21.12 25.52
C ARG A 136 2.85 -21.48 25.68
N LEU A 137 2.29 -21.25 26.85
CA LEU A 137 0.85 -21.42 27.10
C LEU A 137 0.03 -20.41 26.30
N GLU A 138 0.51 -19.19 26.15
CA GLU A 138 -0.18 -18.14 25.40
C GLU A 138 -0.25 -18.49 23.90
N TRP A 139 0.88 -18.82 23.26
CA TRP A 139 0.80 -19.22 21.85
C TRP A 139 0.01 -20.51 21.65
N TYR A 140 0.10 -21.51 22.55
CA TYR A 140 -0.71 -22.70 22.48
C TYR A 140 -2.21 -22.36 22.51
N THR A 141 -2.62 -21.49 23.44
CA THR A 141 -4.00 -21.01 23.55
C THR A 141 -4.48 -20.38 22.25
N HIS A 142 -3.67 -19.51 21.62
CA HIS A 142 -4.04 -18.90 20.35
C HIS A 142 -4.07 -19.92 19.20
N MET A 143 -3.21 -20.93 19.20
CA MET A 143 -3.23 -21.99 18.19
C MET A 143 -4.52 -22.83 18.27
N VAL A 144 -4.93 -23.26 19.45
CA VAL A 144 -6.18 -24.03 19.61
C VAL A 144 -7.42 -23.18 19.33
N ARG A 145 -7.43 -21.90 19.74
CA ARG A 145 -8.47 -20.94 19.34
C ARG A 145 -8.56 -20.79 17.81
N THR A 146 -7.44 -20.72 17.12
CA THR A 146 -7.38 -20.64 15.64
C THR A 146 -7.98 -21.87 15.00
N ARG A 147 -7.63 -23.09 15.49
CA ARG A 147 -8.19 -24.36 15.00
C ARG A 147 -9.69 -24.45 15.24
N ALA A 148 -10.16 -24.08 16.42
CA ALA A 148 -11.58 -24.07 16.76
C ALA A 148 -12.34 -23.06 15.86
N LEU A 149 -11.79 -21.87 15.67
CA LEU A 149 -12.39 -20.85 14.82
C LEU A 149 -12.45 -21.29 13.34
N ASP A 150 -11.38 -21.87 12.80
CA ASP A 150 -11.35 -22.41 11.44
C ASP A 150 -12.43 -23.49 11.22
N ASN A 151 -12.65 -24.35 12.21
CA ASN A 151 -13.69 -25.37 12.16
C ASN A 151 -15.10 -24.75 12.20
N VAL A 152 -15.35 -23.75 13.03
CA VAL A 152 -16.65 -23.05 13.09
C VAL A 152 -16.92 -22.30 11.78
N LEU A 153 -15.93 -21.62 11.22
CA LEU A 153 -16.06 -20.94 9.92
C LEU A 153 -16.38 -21.92 8.79
N LYS A 154 -15.76 -23.11 8.80
CA LYS A 154 -16.10 -24.18 7.86
C LYS A 154 -17.55 -24.66 8.03
N SER A 155 -17.99 -24.85 9.26
CA SER A 155 -19.37 -25.24 9.57
C SER A 155 -20.36 -24.20 9.06
N LEU A 156 -20.12 -22.91 9.38
CA LEU A 156 -20.95 -21.79 8.92
C LEU A 156 -20.99 -21.68 7.40
N PHE A 157 -19.89 -21.96 6.69
CA PHE A 157 -19.87 -21.97 5.24
C PHE A 157 -20.88 -22.97 4.65
N PHE A 158 -21.03 -24.16 5.24
CA PHE A 158 -21.95 -25.20 4.76
C PHE A 158 -23.37 -25.00 5.27
N GLU A 159 -23.56 -24.55 6.49
CA GLU A 159 -24.87 -24.34 7.09
C GLU A 159 -25.52 -23.03 6.62
N GLY A 160 -24.72 -21.99 6.50
CA GLY A 160 -25.16 -20.64 6.13
C GLY A 160 -25.97 -19.95 7.21
N MET A 161 -26.26 -18.67 6.94
CA MET A 161 -27.19 -17.86 7.73
C MET A 161 -28.26 -17.27 6.80
N GLU A 162 -29.51 -17.27 7.25
CA GLU A 162 -30.60 -16.69 6.48
C GLU A 162 -30.48 -15.15 6.42
N THR A 163 -30.56 -14.59 5.23
CA THR A 163 -30.59 -13.14 5.00
C THR A 163 -31.99 -12.58 5.19
N PRO A 164 -32.20 -11.26 5.31
CA PRO A 164 -33.52 -10.64 5.39
C PRO A 164 -34.44 -10.98 4.20
N GLU A 165 -33.84 -11.28 3.04
CA GLU A 165 -34.54 -11.66 1.82
C GLU A 165 -34.91 -13.14 1.77
N GLY A 166 -34.42 -13.97 2.73
CA GLY A 166 -34.69 -15.39 2.84
C GLY A 166 -33.68 -16.28 2.10
N ASP A 167 -32.59 -15.71 1.59
CA ASP A 167 -31.49 -16.46 1.00
C ASP A 167 -30.56 -17.04 2.08
N ILE A 168 -29.90 -18.16 1.79
CA ILE A 168 -28.90 -18.73 2.70
C ILE A 168 -27.50 -18.27 2.25
N PHE A 169 -26.84 -17.50 3.11
CA PHE A 169 -25.50 -16.99 2.88
C PHE A 169 -24.48 -17.75 3.73
N GLY A 170 -23.56 -18.49 3.11
CA GLY A 170 -22.52 -19.27 3.79
C GLY A 170 -21.26 -18.47 4.11
N GLY A 171 -21.20 -17.23 3.67
CA GLY A 171 -19.97 -16.43 3.80
C GLY A 171 -18.85 -16.92 2.88
N LYS A 172 -17.66 -16.42 3.13
CA LYS A 172 -16.44 -16.87 2.48
C LYS A 172 -15.26 -16.72 3.43
N GLY A 173 -14.48 -17.78 3.57
CA GLY A 173 -13.29 -17.73 4.41
C GLY A 173 -12.18 -18.60 3.87
N PHE A 174 -11.01 -18.38 4.43
CA PHE A 174 -9.79 -19.09 4.07
C PHE A 174 -9.33 -19.94 5.26
N ARG A 175 -8.65 -21.03 4.96
CA ARG A 175 -8.32 -22.06 5.93
C ARG A 175 -6.93 -21.85 6.54
N SER A 176 -6.83 -22.09 7.86
CA SER A 176 -5.59 -21.96 8.65
C SER A 176 -5.01 -23.31 9.10
N LEU A 177 -5.64 -24.42 8.76
CA LEU A 177 -5.27 -25.76 9.25
C LEU A 177 -3.79 -26.09 8.96
N TRP A 178 -3.06 -26.45 10.03
CA TRP A 178 -1.62 -26.72 10.14
C TRP A 178 -0.71 -25.49 9.97
N GLN A 179 -1.28 -24.27 10.02
CA GLN A 179 -0.56 -23.02 9.99
C GLN A 179 -0.79 -22.18 11.26
N GLU A 180 -1.39 -22.75 12.30
CA GLU A 180 -1.76 -22.09 13.55
C GLU A 180 -0.55 -21.61 14.35
N SER A 181 0.61 -22.26 14.17
CA SER A 181 1.90 -21.89 14.79
C SER A 181 2.32 -20.43 14.54
N ILE A 182 1.79 -19.77 13.49
CA ILE A 182 2.04 -18.36 13.22
C ILE A 182 1.61 -17.44 14.37
N ALA A 183 0.71 -17.90 15.25
CA ALA A 183 0.32 -17.19 16.47
C ALA A 183 1.54 -16.84 17.36
N ALA A 184 2.55 -17.70 17.38
CA ALA A 184 3.78 -17.45 18.14
C ALA A 184 4.57 -16.21 17.67
N ALA A 185 4.38 -15.77 16.44
CA ALA A 185 4.99 -14.55 15.94
C ALA A 185 4.55 -13.31 16.72
N ALA A 186 3.26 -13.21 17.08
CA ALA A 186 2.74 -12.09 17.86
C ALA A 186 3.31 -12.04 19.28
N ILE A 187 3.60 -13.20 19.88
CA ILE A 187 4.12 -13.27 21.24
C ILE A 187 5.55 -12.69 21.33
N ALA A 188 6.31 -12.74 20.24
CA ALA A 188 7.63 -12.13 20.13
C ALA A 188 7.59 -10.61 19.89
N LEU A 189 6.43 -10.02 19.68
CA LEU A 189 6.25 -8.60 19.37
C LEU A 189 5.88 -7.79 20.62
N HIS A 190 6.18 -6.49 20.55
CA HIS A 190 5.68 -5.54 21.52
C HIS A 190 4.25 -5.16 21.14
N ARG A 191 3.28 -5.77 21.80
CA ARG A 191 1.84 -5.56 21.53
C ARG A 191 1.28 -4.40 22.34
N SER A 192 0.44 -3.55 21.72
CA SER A 192 -0.25 -2.49 22.44
C SER A 192 -1.33 -3.07 23.37
N SER A 193 -1.30 -2.69 24.64
CA SER A 193 -2.31 -3.13 25.63
C SER A 193 -3.55 -2.24 25.64
N ASP A 194 -3.48 -1.01 25.15
CA ASP A 194 -4.43 0.07 25.50
C ASP A 194 -5.13 0.70 24.30
N GLY A 195 -4.95 0.16 23.08
CA GLY A 195 -5.52 0.76 21.86
C GLY A 195 -4.85 2.08 21.42
N GLU A 196 -3.70 2.43 22.02
CA GLU A 196 -2.98 3.68 21.73
C GLU A 196 -1.99 3.61 20.54
N HIS A 197 -2.10 2.64 19.64
CA HIS A 197 -1.18 2.48 18.48
C HIS A 197 0.33 2.47 18.81
N THR A 198 0.69 2.15 20.05
CA THR A 198 2.08 2.22 20.56
C THR A 198 2.90 0.96 20.31
N GLY A 199 2.26 -0.14 19.91
CA GLY A 199 2.90 -1.44 19.67
C GLY A 199 3.48 -1.62 18.27
N ASP A 200 4.18 -2.74 18.10
CA ASP A 200 4.62 -3.21 16.78
C ASP A 200 3.42 -3.48 15.85
N ARG A 201 3.66 -3.45 14.55
CA ARG A 201 2.61 -3.59 13.52
C ARG A 201 2.78 -4.88 12.74
N VAL A 202 1.65 -5.49 12.38
CA VAL A 202 1.65 -6.71 11.56
C VAL A 202 0.79 -6.53 10.31
N ALA A 203 1.23 -7.07 9.20
CA ALA A 203 0.47 -7.22 7.96
C ALA A 203 0.26 -8.72 7.69
N PRO A 204 -0.78 -9.35 8.27
CA PRO A 204 -1.04 -10.78 8.11
C PRO A 204 -1.62 -11.08 6.73
N MET A 205 -1.55 -12.34 6.32
CA MET A 205 -2.44 -12.84 5.26
C MET A 205 -3.82 -13.17 5.86
N ILE A 206 -4.83 -13.28 5.03
CA ILE A 206 -6.18 -13.63 5.49
C ILE A 206 -6.24 -14.99 6.19
N ARG A 207 -5.32 -15.91 5.88
CA ARG A 207 -5.19 -17.22 6.53
C ARG A 207 -4.42 -17.19 7.85
N ASP A 208 -3.77 -16.09 8.20
CA ASP A 208 -2.99 -15.94 9.43
C ASP A 208 -3.89 -15.56 10.62
N LEU A 209 -5.02 -16.28 10.79
CA LEU A 209 -5.98 -16.03 11.87
C LEU A 209 -5.30 -16.07 13.25
N GLY A 210 -4.35 -16.99 13.45
CA GLY A 210 -3.60 -17.10 14.70
C GLY A 210 -2.79 -15.86 15.03
N LEU A 211 -2.17 -15.23 14.02
CA LEU A 211 -1.43 -13.99 14.20
C LEU A 211 -2.39 -12.83 14.57
N ALA A 212 -3.51 -12.70 13.86
CA ALA A 212 -4.50 -11.65 14.12
C ALA A 212 -5.13 -11.79 15.52
N LEU A 213 -5.54 -13.01 15.92
CA LEU A 213 -6.08 -13.28 17.24
C LEU A 213 -5.06 -12.99 18.36
N ALA A 214 -3.80 -13.36 18.17
CA ALA A 214 -2.75 -13.11 19.15
C ALA A 214 -2.35 -11.62 19.25
N MET A 215 -2.59 -10.83 18.20
CA MET A 215 -2.49 -9.36 18.23
C MET A 215 -3.71 -8.70 18.86
N GLY A 216 -4.78 -9.44 19.14
CA GLY A 216 -5.95 -8.97 19.88
C GLY A 216 -7.23 -8.85 19.06
N ASP A 217 -7.28 -9.33 17.81
CA ASP A 217 -8.54 -9.53 17.12
C ASP A 217 -9.41 -10.53 17.90
N THR A 218 -10.73 -10.36 17.80
CA THR A 218 -11.65 -11.23 18.51
C THR A 218 -12.29 -12.27 17.57
N PRO A 219 -12.63 -13.47 18.07
CA PRO A 219 -13.38 -14.44 17.26
C PRO A 219 -14.69 -13.87 16.71
N VAL A 220 -15.34 -12.99 17.47
CA VAL A 220 -16.57 -12.31 17.04
C VAL A 220 -16.31 -11.43 15.82
N SER A 221 -15.24 -10.62 15.81
CA SER A 221 -14.91 -9.75 14.67
C SER A 221 -14.58 -10.56 13.42
N VAL A 222 -13.85 -11.67 13.57
CA VAL A 222 -13.48 -12.54 12.45
C VAL A 222 -14.70 -13.22 11.83
N ILE A 223 -15.56 -13.82 12.67
CA ILE A 223 -16.79 -14.48 12.19
C ILE A 223 -17.72 -13.44 11.56
N ALA A 224 -17.91 -12.28 12.17
CA ALA A 224 -18.76 -11.22 11.64
C ALA A 224 -18.26 -10.69 10.27
N ALA A 225 -16.94 -10.58 10.09
CA ALA A 225 -16.36 -10.17 8.80
C ALA A 225 -16.65 -11.21 7.71
N GLN A 226 -16.39 -12.49 7.97
CA GLN A 226 -16.58 -13.56 6.98
C GLN A 226 -18.04 -13.87 6.69
N MET A 227 -18.93 -13.58 7.64
CA MET A 227 -20.40 -13.73 7.49
C MET A 227 -21.09 -12.42 7.07
N GLY A 228 -20.37 -11.34 6.80
CA GLY A 228 -20.95 -10.09 6.29
C GLY A 228 -21.91 -9.39 7.23
N LYS A 229 -21.75 -9.52 8.55
CA LYS A 229 -22.65 -8.94 9.56
C LYS A 229 -22.34 -7.48 9.88
N ALA A 230 -23.35 -6.75 10.37
CA ALA A 230 -23.25 -5.32 10.74
C ALA A 230 -22.18 -5.01 11.79
N GLY A 231 -21.85 -5.98 12.68
CA GLY A 231 -20.77 -5.84 13.66
C GLY A 231 -19.39 -6.22 13.16
N SER A 232 -19.20 -6.36 11.84
CA SER A 232 -17.90 -6.59 11.21
C SER A 232 -16.98 -5.37 11.34
N PRO A 233 -15.65 -5.53 11.53
CA PRO A 233 -14.71 -4.43 11.55
C PRO A 233 -14.53 -3.75 10.16
N MET A 234 -15.10 -4.35 9.11
CA MET A 234 -15.11 -3.79 7.76
C MET A 234 -16.39 -2.96 7.56
N ASP A 235 -16.46 -1.84 8.26
CA ASP A 235 -17.65 -0.96 8.36
C ASP A 235 -17.40 0.46 7.85
N GLY A 236 -16.18 0.78 7.38
CA GLY A 236 -15.82 2.12 6.92
C GLY A 236 -15.78 3.16 8.04
N GLY A 237 -15.62 2.75 9.30
CA GLY A 237 -15.68 3.64 10.46
C GLY A 237 -17.10 4.10 10.81
N ILE A 238 -18.14 3.42 10.30
CA ILE A 238 -19.55 3.76 10.48
C ILE A 238 -20.23 2.64 11.26
N GLU A 239 -20.64 2.94 12.49
CA GLU A 239 -21.30 1.97 13.37
C GLU A 239 -22.50 1.31 12.68
N GLY A 240 -22.51 -0.02 12.65
CA GLY A 240 -23.57 -0.83 12.07
C GLY A 240 -23.52 -0.99 10.53
N ALA A 241 -22.52 -0.41 9.85
CA ALA A 241 -22.36 -0.51 8.40
C ALA A 241 -21.38 -1.63 7.97
N GLY A 242 -21.14 -2.63 8.81
CA GLY A 242 -20.25 -3.75 8.53
C GLY A 242 -20.60 -4.56 7.29
N GLY A 243 -19.84 -5.61 7.03
CA GLY A 243 -20.09 -6.51 5.88
C GLY A 243 -19.57 -6.00 4.54
N ARG A 244 -18.81 -4.90 4.49
CA ARG A 244 -18.25 -4.34 3.25
C ARG A 244 -17.15 -5.19 2.66
N ASP A 245 -16.42 -5.91 3.49
CA ASP A 245 -15.36 -6.81 3.09
C ASP A 245 -15.27 -7.99 4.06
N LEU A 246 -14.75 -9.10 3.58
CA LEU A 246 -14.58 -10.34 4.35
C LEU A 246 -13.27 -10.40 5.14
N HIS A 247 -12.34 -9.44 4.89
CA HIS A 247 -11.03 -9.47 5.51
C HIS A 247 -11.09 -9.10 6.99
N ILE A 248 -10.09 -9.57 7.73
CA ILE A 248 -9.90 -9.34 9.16
C ILE A 248 -8.85 -8.27 9.39
N GLY A 249 -8.72 -7.79 10.61
CA GLY A 249 -7.69 -6.88 11.05
C GLY A 249 -8.28 -5.74 11.86
N CYS A 250 -7.55 -5.36 12.91
CA CYS A 250 -7.88 -4.25 13.79
C CYS A 250 -6.71 -3.27 13.80
N TRP A 251 -6.85 -2.17 13.07
CA TRP A 251 -5.78 -1.19 12.92
C TRP A 251 -5.35 -0.58 14.26
N GLU A 252 -6.30 -0.35 15.18
CA GLU A 252 -6.03 0.15 16.53
C GLU A 252 -5.10 -0.75 17.34
N ARG A 253 -5.02 -2.03 16.98
CA ARG A 253 -4.11 -3.01 17.58
C ARG A 253 -2.87 -3.29 16.75
N GLY A 254 -2.63 -2.49 15.71
CA GLY A 254 -1.49 -2.63 14.82
C GLY A 254 -1.63 -3.75 13.78
N VAL A 255 -2.84 -4.27 13.55
CA VAL A 255 -3.10 -5.28 12.51
C VAL A 255 -3.61 -4.61 11.25
N LEU A 256 -2.76 -4.51 10.22
CA LEU A 256 -3.15 -3.98 8.92
C LEU A 256 -4.08 -4.98 8.22
N PRO A 257 -5.33 -4.61 7.89
CA PRO A 257 -6.24 -5.50 7.18
C PRO A 257 -5.65 -5.94 5.83
N PRO A 258 -5.57 -7.26 5.55
CA PRO A 258 -5.13 -7.75 4.25
C PRO A 258 -6.08 -7.39 3.13
N ALA A 259 -5.63 -7.56 1.89
CA ALA A 259 -6.42 -7.38 0.69
C ALA A 259 -6.28 -8.62 -0.21
N ALA A 260 -7.31 -8.90 -1.02
CA ALA A 260 -7.30 -10.06 -1.91
C ALA A 260 -6.23 -9.96 -3.02
N PRO A 261 -6.03 -8.81 -3.70
CA PRO A 261 -4.91 -8.67 -4.61
C PRO A 261 -3.58 -8.70 -3.84
N LEU A 262 -2.76 -9.72 -4.12
CA LEU A 262 -1.43 -9.82 -3.49
C LEU A 262 -0.41 -8.99 -4.29
N PRO A 263 0.54 -8.32 -3.63
CA PRO A 263 0.90 -8.37 -2.20
C PRO A 263 0.53 -7.11 -1.40
N ILE A 264 -0.61 -6.49 -1.65
CA ILE A 264 -0.98 -5.16 -1.14
C ILE A 264 -0.57 -4.93 0.33
N ALA A 265 -0.97 -5.80 1.26
CA ALA A 265 -0.68 -5.59 2.68
C ALA A 265 0.81 -5.59 2.98
N SER A 266 1.58 -6.55 2.45
CA SER A 266 3.03 -6.63 2.66
C SER A 266 3.80 -5.49 1.96
N ALA A 267 3.32 -4.99 0.83
CA ALA A 267 3.90 -3.83 0.15
C ALA A 267 3.59 -2.53 0.91
N THR A 268 2.35 -2.36 1.38
CA THR A 268 1.93 -1.19 2.18
C THR A 268 2.69 -1.11 3.51
N SER A 269 3.02 -2.26 4.12
CA SER A 269 3.77 -2.31 5.38
C SER A 269 5.18 -1.74 5.28
N VAL A 270 5.76 -1.65 4.08
CA VAL A 270 7.03 -0.94 3.85
C VAL A 270 6.89 0.55 4.18
N GLY A 271 5.74 1.14 3.89
CA GLY A 271 5.43 2.52 4.25
C GLY A 271 5.25 2.73 5.76
N LEU A 272 4.70 1.75 6.46
CA LEU A 272 4.63 1.78 7.93
C LEU A 272 6.04 1.83 8.53
N ALA A 273 6.95 1.00 8.03
CA ALA A 273 8.34 0.97 8.46
C ALA A 273 9.11 2.24 8.04
N LEU A 274 8.78 2.83 6.90
CA LEU A 274 9.35 4.10 6.44
C LEU A 274 8.95 5.25 7.37
N ALA A 275 7.69 5.32 7.76
CA ALA A 275 7.21 6.29 8.74
C ALA A 275 7.89 6.11 10.09
N GLU A 276 8.04 4.87 10.55
CA GLU A 276 8.72 4.56 11.81
C GLU A 276 10.19 5.02 11.80
N GLN A 277 10.91 4.79 10.69
CA GLN A 277 12.30 5.25 10.56
C GLN A 277 12.40 6.77 10.71
N ARG A 278 11.36 7.52 10.35
CA ARG A 278 11.33 8.97 10.47
C ARG A 278 10.82 9.44 11.84
N LEU A 279 9.73 8.88 12.31
CA LEU A 279 9.11 9.24 13.60
C LEU A 279 9.90 8.73 14.79
N ASN A 280 10.63 7.62 14.61
CA ASN A 280 11.49 6.99 15.62
C ASN A 280 10.77 6.70 16.94
N GLU A 281 9.56 6.12 16.84
CA GLU A 281 8.73 5.78 18.00
C GLU A 281 9.02 4.40 18.60
N GLY A 282 9.99 3.69 18.05
CA GLY A 282 10.47 2.39 18.56
C GLY A 282 9.61 1.20 18.10
N ARG A 283 8.85 1.33 16.99
CA ARG A 283 7.99 0.29 16.46
C ARG A 283 8.67 -0.53 15.37
N PHE A 284 8.35 -1.79 15.36
CA PHE A 284 8.76 -2.74 14.33
C PHE A 284 7.56 -3.15 13.48
N THR A 285 7.80 -3.49 12.22
CA THR A 285 6.76 -3.98 11.29
C THR A 285 7.06 -5.42 10.86
N LEU A 286 6.05 -6.30 10.95
CA LEU A 286 6.12 -7.69 10.48
C LEU A 286 5.14 -7.90 9.33
N ALA A 287 5.64 -8.23 8.13
CA ALA A 287 4.83 -8.41 6.93
C ALA A 287 4.80 -9.87 6.49
N CYS A 288 3.62 -10.45 6.31
CA CYS A 288 3.44 -11.84 5.89
C CYS A 288 3.09 -11.94 4.40
N ILE A 289 3.61 -12.97 3.73
CA ILE A 289 3.31 -13.32 2.34
C ILE A 289 3.36 -14.84 2.18
N GLY A 290 2.57 -15.39 1.25
CA GLY A 290 2.71 -16.76 0.79
C GLY A 290 3.71 -16.90 -0.34
N GLU A 291 4.16 -18.13 -0.61
CA GLU A 291 5.08 -18.44 -1.69
C GLU A 291 4.57 -17.95 -3.06
N GLY A 292 3.28 -18.15 -3.35
CA GLY A 292 2.67 -17.64 -4.59
C GLY A 292 2.70 -16.12 -4.68
N GLY A 293 2.32 -15.41 -3.62
CA GLY A 293 2.32 -13.94 -3.57
C GLY A 293 3.71 -13.33 -3.73
N SER A 294 4.76 -14.03 -3.30
CA SER A 294 6.15 -13.62 -3.47
C SER A 294 6.66 -13.68 -4.93
N SER A 295 5.82 -14.11 -5.86
CA SER A 295 6.11 -14.05 -7.30
C SER A 295 5.69 -12.73 -7.93
N SER A 296 4.88 -11.91 -7.24
CA SER A 296 4.44 -10.59 -7.71
C SER A 296 5.61 -9.62 -7.82
N GLY A 297 5.63 -8.80 -8.89
CA GLY A 297 6.60 -7.72 -9.06
C GLY A 297 6.59 -6.72 -7.91
N GLU A 298 5.40 -6.33 -7.44
CA GLU A 298 5.22 -5.38 -6.33
C GLU A 298 5.86 -5.88 -5.02
N TRP A 299 5.87 -7.19 -4.76
CA TRP A 299 6.56 -7.73 -3.60
C TRP A 299 8.09 -7.60 -3.71
N TRP A 300 8.64 -7.82 -4.92
CA TRP A 300 10.06 -7.61 -5.18
C TRP A 300 10.47 -6.14 -5.03
N GLU A 301 9.64 -5.24 -5.51
CA GLU A 301 9.81 -3.80 -5.33
C GLU A 301 9.80 -3.42 -3.84
N ALA A 302 8.84 -3.96 -3.07
CA ALA A 302 8.72 -3.74 -1.62
C ALA A 302 9.95 -4.23 -0.85
N LEU A 303 10.41 -5.45 -1.16
CA LEU A 303 11.60 -6.03 -0.54
C LEU A 303 12.86 -5.20 -0.87
N ASN A 304 12.97 -4.74 -2.13
CA ASN A 304 14.09 -3.93 -2.59
C ASN A 304 14.12 -2.54 -1.95
N LEU A 305 12.97 -1.84 -1.87
CA LEU A 305 12.89 -0.53 -1.22
C LEU A 305 13.23 -0.64 0.28
N ALA A 306 12.67 -1.63 0.97
CA ALA A 306 12.98 -1.87 2.38
C ALA A 306 14.48 -2.11 2.60
N ALA A 307 15.12 -2.92 1.74
CA ALA A 307 16.55 -3.20 1.77
C ALA A 307 17.39 -1.95 1.50
N ALA A 308 17.07 -1.21 0.44
CA ALA A 308 17.81 -0.01 0.03
C ALA A 308 17.79 1.09 1.11
N ARG A 309 16.63 1.25 1.77
CA ARG A 309 16.47 2.27 2.85
C ARG A 309 16.84 1.74 4.24
N GLY A 310 17.00 0.43 4.41
CA GLY A 310 17.34 -0.19 5.71
C GLY A 310 16.23 -0.04 6.74
N LEU A 311 15.00 -0.33 6.33
CA LEU A 311 13.80 -0.08 7.13
C LEU A 311 13.62 -1.08 8.28
N PRO A 312 12.97 -0.69 9.40
CA PRO A 312 12.73 -1.56 10.56
C PRO A 312 11.54 -2.52 10.31
N ILE A 313 11.70 -3.44 9.35
CA ILE A 313 10.69 -4.41 8.93
C ILE A 313 11.30 -5.80 8.79
N ALA A 314 10.50 -6.84 9.04
CA ALA A 314 10.82 -8.18 8.59
C ALA A 314 9.68 -8.76 7.74
N PHE A 315 10.05 -9.61 6.81
CA PHE A 315 9.14 -10.33 5.95
C PHE A 315 9.08 -11.80 6.38
N ILE A 316 7.88 -12.33 6.58
CA ILE A 316 7.62 -13.77 6.71
C ILE A 316 7.11 -14.26 5.36
N LEU A 317 7.80 -15.22 4.75
CA LEU A 317 7.37 -15.94 3.56
C LEU A 317 6.98 -17.36 3.97
N GLN A 318 5.69 -17.67 3.92
CA GLN A 318 5.16 -18.98 4.28
C GLN A 318 4.99 -19.85 3.03
N ASN A 319 5.83 -20.88 2.89
CA ASN A 319 5.65 -21.91 1.89
C ASN A 319 4.75 -23.01 2.43
N ASN A 320 3.48 -23.03 2.05
CA ASN A 320 2.54 -24.08 2.40
C ASN A 320 2.32 -25.10 1.30
N GLN A 321 3.29 -25.23 0.39
CA GLN A 321 3.45 -26.20 -0.68
C GLN A 321 2.59 -25.92 -1.93
N ILE A 322 1.63 -25.01 -1.86
CA ILE A 322 0.71 -24.80 -2.97
C ILE A 322 0.02 -23.42 -2.94
N ALA A 323 0.15 -22.65 -4.00
CA ALA A 323 -0.52 -21.38 -4.18
C ALA A 323 -1.88 -21.60 -4.86
N LEU A 324 -2.97 -21.55 -4.13
CA LEU A 324 -4.30 -21.99 -4.55
C LEU A 324 -4.22 -23.46 -5.03
N ASP A 325 -4.02 -23.70 -6.31
CA ASP A 325 -3.91 -25.02 -6.96
C ASP A 325 -2.57 -25.19 -7.72
N THR A 326 -1.69 -24.20 -7.66
CA THR A 326 -0.38 -24.21 -8.35
C THR A 326 0.71 -24.70 -7.41
N PRO A 327 1.34 -25.85 -7.67
CA PRO A 327 2.44 -26.36 -6.85
C PRO A 327 3.65 -25.40 -6.83
N THR A 328 4.40 -25.43 -5.74
CA THR A 328 5.59 -24.57 -5.53
C THR A 328 6.61 -24.66 -6.63
N LEU A 329 6.82 -25.83 -7.23
CA LEU A 329 7.72 -26.04 -8.37
C LEU A 329 7.37 -25.18 -9.59
N ASN A 330 6.12 -24.74 -9.72
CA ASN A 330 5.66 -23.86 -10.80
C ASN A 330 5.66 -22.37 -10.38
N GLN A 331 5.97 -22.07 -9.12
CA GLN A 331 6.03 -20.70 -8.60
C GLN A 331 7.46 -20.14 -8.59
N SER A 332 8.47 -20.98 -8.37
CA SER A 332 9.86 -20.54 -8.29
C SER A 332 10.82 -21.68 -8.57
N ALA A 333 11.99 -21.32 -9.10
CA ALA A 333 13.09 -22.26 -9.30
C ALA A 333 14.03 -22.38 -8.09
N VAL A 334 13.84 -21.60 -7.02
CA VAL A 334 14.66 -21.71 -5.83
C VAL A 334 14.15 -22.85 -4.95
N ASP A 335 15.07 -23.65 -4.38
CA ASP A 335 14.73 -24.72 -3.45
C ASP A 335 14.32 -24.17 -2.10
N LEU A 336 15.02 -23.12 -1.63
CA LEU A 336 14.71 -22.43 -0.39
C LEU A 336 14.23 -21.00 -0.69
N TRP A 337 13.03 -20.68 -0.28
CA TRP A 337 12.44 -19.35 -0.55
C TRP A 337 13.19 -18.21 0.14
N ALA A 338 13.97 -18.51 1.21
CA ALA A 338 14.89 -17.57 1.82
C ALA A 338 15.95 -17.04 0.83
N ASP A 339 16.25 -17.76 -0.27
CA ASP A 339 17.23 -17.34 -1.26
C ASP A 339 16.79 -16.13 -2.07
N LYS A 340 15.49 -15.83 -2.10
CA LYS A 340 14.98 -14.59 -2.71
C LYS A 340 15.59 -13.35 -2.07
N ALA A 341 15.90 -13.37 -0.77
CA ALA A 341 16.53 -12.27 -0.06
C ALA A 341 17.97 -11.98 -0.51
N VAL A 342 18.66 -12.97 -1.10
CA VAL A 342 20.04 -12.80 -1.59
C VAL A 342 20.10 -11.75 -2.70
N ALA A 343 19.06 -11.69 -3.53
CA ALA A 343 18.96 -10.72 -4.64
C ALA A 343 18.98 -9.26 -4.17
N VAL A 344 18.41 -8.98 -3.00
CA VAL A 344 18.36 -7.63 -2.41
C VAL A 344 19.36 -7.44 -1.26
N GLY A 345 20.13 -8.48 -0.92
CA GLY A 345 21.26 -8.41 0.00
C GLY A 345 20.89 -8.35 1.49
N ILE A 346 19.69 -8.78 1.89
CA ILE A 346 19.26 -8.82 3.30
C ILE A 346 19.48 -10.19 3.94
N PRO A 347 19.62 -10.26 5.29
CA PRO A 347 19.67 -11.52 6.02
C PRO A 347 18.40 -12.35 5.81
N SER A 348 18.55 -13.68 5.77
CA SER A 348 17.41 -14.57 5.66
C SER A 348 17.73 -15.96 6.18
N TRP A 349 16.72 -16.68 6.64
CA TRP A 349 16.84 -18.06 7.13
C TRP A 349 15.56 -18.84 6.92
N THR A 350 15.65 -20.16 6.99
CA THR A 350 14.54 -21.10 6.86
C THR A 350 14.27 -21.81 8.16
N ILE A 351 13.01 -21.98 8.52
CA ILE A 351 12.54 -22.66 9.74
C ILE A 351 11.44 -23.67 9.44
N ASP A 352 11.28 -24.63 10.35
CA ASP A 352 10.13 -25.55 10.39
C ASP A 352 8.92 -24.80 10.96
N GLY A 353 7.90 -24.63 10.13
CA GLY A 353 6.67 -23.93 10.46
C GLY A 353 5.73 -24.71 11.39
N SER A 354 5.99 -26.01 11.64
CA SER A 354 5.22 -26.78 12.62
C SER A 354 5.67 -26.51 14.06
N ASN A 355 6.83 -25.88 14.26
CA ASN A 355 7.38 -25.55 15.58
C ASN A 355 7.14 -24.08 15.98
N PRO A 356 6.17 -23.76 16.86
CA PRO A 356 5.87 -22.40 17.27
C PRO A 356 7.06 -21.69 17.96
N ALA A 357 7.88 -22.42 18.72
CA ALA A 357 9.05 -21.84 19.39
C ALA A 357 10.09 -21.33 18.37
N SER A 358 10.24 -22.00 17.21
CA SER A 358 11.13 -21.57 16.14
C SER A 358 10.62 -20.30 15.42
N ILE A 359 9.30 -20.14 15.31
CA ILE A 359 8.67 -18.92 14.80
C ILE A 359 8.88 -17.77 15.77
N TYR A 360 8.57 -17.97 17.06
CA TYR A 360 8.81 -16.99 18.13
C TYR A 360 10.25 -16.48 18.11
N ALA A 361 11.21 -17.38 18.18
CA ALA A 361 12.62 -17.03 18.18
C ALA A 361 13.06 -16.29 16.93
N SER A 362 12.54 -16.69 15.76
CA SER A 362 12.88 -16.04 14.49
C SER A 362 12.36 -14.62 14.41
N VAL A 363 11.15 -14.37 14.90
CA VAL A 363 10.59 -13.01 14.93
C VAL A 363 11.28 -12.13 15.96
N ALA A 364 11.63 -12.67 17.14
CA ALA A 364 12.42 -11.94 18.13
C ALA A 364 13.78 -11.50 17.57
N VAL A 365 14.49 -12.39 16.87
CA VAL A 365 15.77 -12.08 16.21
C VAL A 365 15.60 -11.06 15.09
N ALA A 366 14.57 -11.20 14.25
CA ALA A 366 14.29 -10.25 13.16
C ALA A 366 13.98 -8.85 13.71
N ARG A 367 13.21 -8.76 14.79
CA ARG A 367 12.93 -7.51 15.50
C ARG A 367 14.22 -6.87 16.06
N ASP A 368 15.09 -7.65 16.70
CA ASP A 368 16.35 -7.16 17.24
C ASP A 368 17.28 -6.62 16.12
N ILE A 369 17.39 -7.32 14.99
CA ILE A 369 18.13 -6.86 13.80
C ILE A 369 17.58 -5.52 13.32
N ALA A 370 16.27 -5.42 13.12
CA ALA A 370 15.61 -4.25 12.59
C ALA A 370 15.73 -3.04 13.52
N MET A 371 15.45 -3.23 14.82
CA MET A 371 15.48 -2.16 15.82
C MET A 371 16.90 -1.70 16.17
N SER A 372 17.90 -2.54 15.88
CA SER A 372 19.33 -2.14 15.95
C SER A 372 19.78 -1.30 14.74
N GLY A 373 18.87 -0.93 13.84
CA GLY A 373 19.17 -0.16 12.62
C GLY A 373 19.90 -0.95 11.54
N CYS A 374 19.92 -2.29 11.66
CA CYS A 374 20.63 -3.17 10.73
C CYS A 374 19.80 -3.53 9.48
N GLY A 375 18.59 -3.03 9.40
CA GLY A 375 17.72 -3.14 8.23
C GLY A 375 16.80 -4.37 8.26
N PRO A 376 16.14 -4.66 7.13
CA PRO A 376 15.13 -5.72 7.06
C PRO A 376 15.76 -7.12 7.02
N SER A 377 14.91 -8.13 7.28
CA SER A 377 15.24 -9.56 7.14
C SER A 377 14.08 -10.34 6.52
N LEU A 378 14.36 -11.54 6.00
CA LEU A 378 13.37 -12.46 5.45
C LEU A 378 13.39 -13.79 6.20
N ILE A 379 12.26 -14.17 6.79
CA ILE A 379 12.03 -15.45 7.44
C ILE A 379 11.24 -16.35 6.48
N HIS A 380 11.83 -17.43 6.01
CA HIS A 380 11.12 -18.46 5.27
C HIS A 380 10.60 -19.51 6.23
N ILE A 381 9.29 -19.72 6.22
CA ILE A 381 8.59 -20.74 7.01
C ILE A 381 8.18 -21.86 6.07
N GLU A 382 8.76 -23.05 6.27
CA GLU A 382 8.37 -24.27 5.57
C GLU A 382 7.24 -24.93 6.34
N THR A 383 6.07 -25.07 5.71
CA THR A 383 4.85 -25.63 6.31
C THR A 383 4.00 -26.31 5.26
N MET A 384 2.81 -26.75 5.60
CA MET A 384 1.82 -27.25 4.65
C MET A 384 0.41 -26.80 5.03
N ARG A 385 -0.41 -26.61 4.03
CA ARG A 385 -1.84 -26.44 4.16
C ARG A 385 -2.53 -27.82 4.23
N GLY A 386 -3.11 -28.16 5.38
CA GLY A 386 -3.79 -29.44 5.62
C GLY A 386 -5.18 -29.58 4.98
N CYS A 387 -5.62 -28.58 4.19
CA CYS A 387 -6.98 -28.48 3.66
C CYS A 387 -7.00 -27.69 2.34
N GLY A 388 -8.17 -27.47 1.75
CA GLY A 388 -8.36 -26.60 0.61
C GLY A 388 -7.95 -25.15 0.90
N HIS A 389 -7.77 -24.32 -0.14
CA HIS A 389 -7.41 -22.91 0.02
C HIS A 389 -8.50 -22.09 0.72
N ALA A 390 -9.74 -22.37 0.37
CA ALA A 390 -10.93 -21.81 1.01
C ALA A 390 -11.89 -22.98 1.32
N HIS A 391 -12.94 -22.74 2.11
CA HIS A 391 -13.86 -23.78 2.56
C HIS A 391 -14.45 -24.62 1.42
N HIS A 392 -14.76 -24.02 0.28
CA HIS A 392 -15.32 -24.71 -0.89
C HIS A 392 -14.28 -25.53 -1.70
N HIS A 393 -12.99 -25.43 -1.38
CA HIS A 393 -11.93 -26.13 -2.10
C HIS A 393 -11.53 -27.47 -1.44
N ASP A 394 -12.07 -27.79 -0.24
CA ASP A 394 -11.65 -29.00 0.49
C ASP A 394 -11.86 -30.27 -0.34
N ASP A 395 -13.04 -30.48 -0.90
CA ASP A 395 -13.36 -31.65 -1.72
C ASP A 395 -12.55 -31.72 -3.01
N LEU A 396 -12.24 -30.58 -3.59
CA LEU A 396 -11.39 -30.51 -4.79
C LEU A 396 -9.95 -30.88 -4.47
N TYR A 397 -9.42 -30.38 -3.36
CA TYR A 397 -8.03 -30.58 -2.93
C TYR A 397 -7.82 -31.96 -2.30
N LEU A 398 -8.60 -32.32 -1.28
CA LEU A 398 -8.48 -33.58 -0.53
C LEU A 398 -9.18 -34.74 -1.21
N GLY A 399 -10.16 -34.48 -2.06
CA GLY A 399 -11.08 -35.44 -2.64
C GLY A 399 -12.40 -35.52 -1.87
N ALA A 400 -13.50 -35.57 -2.59
CA ALA A 400 -14.82 -35.69 -1.99
C ALA A 400 -15.02 -37.03 -1.30
N PRO A 401 -15.83 -37.10 -0.23
CA PRO A 401 -16.15 -38.35 0.47
C PRO A 401 -16.74 -39.42 -0.45
N SER A 402 -17.41 -39.01 -1.52
CA SER A 402 -17.95 -39.90 -2.57
C SER A 402 -16.87 -40.55 -3.45
N GLY A 403 -15.60 -40.12 -3.34
CA GLY A 403 -14.48 -40.51 -4.20
C GLY A 403 -14.46 -39.80 -5.56
N GLN A 404 -15.33 -38.82 -5.81
CA GLN A 404 -15.34 -37.98 -7.02
C GLN A 404 -15.69 -36.54 -6.66
N PRO A 405 -14.76 -35.58 -6.89
CA PRO A 405 -13.40 -35.73 -7.44
C PRO A 405 -12.44 -36.47 -6.49
N PRO A 406 -11.39 -37.14 -7.03
CA PRO A 406 -10.47 -37.93 -6.20
C PRO A 406 -9.53 -37.09 -5.34
N GLY A 407 -9.53 -35.75 -5.54
CA GLY A 407 -8.54 -34.84 -4.98
C GLY A 407 -7.23 -34.85 -5.77
N TYR A 408 -6.44 -33.78 -5.57
CA TYR A 408 -5.14 -33.62 -6.24
C TYR A 408 -3.98 -33.41 -5.26
N VAL A 409 -4.24 -33.46 -3.95
CA VAL A 409 -3.18 -33.35 -2.94
C VAL A 409 -2.19 -34.50 -3.04
N ASP A 410 -0.91 -34.19 -2.90
CA ASP A 410 0.13 -35.21 -2.72
C ASP A 410 -0.11 -35.92 -1.38
N ARG A 411 -0.49 -37.20 -1.44
CA ARG A 411 -0.86 -38.02 -0.27
C ARG A 411 0.32 -38.36 0.62
N GLU A 412 1.51 -38.52 0.06
CA GLU A 412 2.73 -38.83 0.82
C GLU A 412 3.16 -37.58 1.61
N LEU A 413 3.13 -36.44 0.95
CA LEU A 413 3.45 -35.14 1.54
C LEU A 413 2.39 -34.77 2.63
N LEU A 414 1.11 -35.00 2.35
CA LEU A 414 0.04 -34.79 3.33
C LEU A 414 0.26 -35.62 4.59
N ALA A 415 0.53 -36.92 4.46
CA ALA A 415 0.79 -37.81 5.60
C ALA A 415 2.05 -37.42 6.38
N TYR A 416 3.09 -36.93 5.70
CA TYR A 416 4.30 -36.43 6.35
C TYR A 416 4.00 -35.24 7.25
N TRP A 417 3.20 -34.28 6.77
CA TRP A 417 2.86 -33.07 7.54
C TRP A 417 1.76 -33.31 8.58
N GLU A 418 0.84 -34.25 8.34
CA GLU A 418 -0.13 -34.68 9.35
C GLU A 418 0.56 -35.20 10.61
N ALA A 419 1.68 -35.91 10.45
CA ALA A 419 2.50 -36.37 11.58
C ALA A 419 3.26 -35.23 12.31
N LYS A 420 3.22 -34.03 11.75
CA LYS A 420 3.83 -32.80 12.29
C LYS A 420 2.79 -31.74 12.61
N ASP A 421 1.58 -32.14 13.01
CA ASP A 421 0.56 -31.16 13.42
C ASP A 421 1.14 -30.21 14.48
N PRO A 422 1.12 -28.88 14.23
CA PRO A 422 1.75 -27.91 15.12
C PRO A 422 1.14 -27.85 16.52
N ILE A 423 -0.15 -28.20 16.67
CA ILE A 423 -0.80 -28.29 17.98
C ILE A 423 -0.25 -29.46 18.78
N ASP A 424 -0.04 -30.63 18.15
CA ASP A 424 0.54 -31.80 18.81
C ASP A 424 1.99 -31.57 19.23
N ILE A 425 2.77 -30.85 18.40
CA ILE A 425 4.15 -30.44 18.73
C ILE A 425 4.15 -29.53 19.95
N ALA A 426 3.30 -28.50 19.96
CA ALA A 426 3.20 -27.56 21.09
C ALA A 426 2.72 -28.23 22.36
N ARG A 427 1.72 -29.15 22.29
CA ARG A 427 1.25 -29.98 23.39
C ARG A 427 2.35 -30.85 23.97
N THR A 428 3.16 -31.46 23.12
CA THR A 428 4.32 -32.27 23.54
C THR A 428 5.35 -31.45 24.28
N ASP A 429 5.66 -30.22 23.80
CA ASP A 429 6.57 -29.30 24.47
C ASP A 429 6.05 -28.87 25.85
N LEU A 430 4.78 -28.51 25.96
CA LEU A 430 4.15 -28.16 27.25
C LEU A 430 4.18 -29.31 28.24
N SER A 431 3.85 -30.54 27.80
CA SER A 431 3.92 -31.73 28.63
C SER A 431 5.33 -32.03 29.13
N ALA A 432 6.34 -31.86 28.27
CA ALA A 432 7.76 -32.01 28.66
C ALA A 432 8.20 -30.97 29.71
N ARG A 433 7.49 -29.85 29.82
CA ARG A 433 7.72 -28.75 30.80
C ARG A 433 6.87 -28.88 32.04
N GLY A 434 6.12 -29.97 32.15
CA GLY A 434 5.36 -30.33 33.37
C GLY A 434 3.93 -29.81 33.41
N VAL A 435 3.38 -29.28 32.31
CA VAL A 435 1.95 -28.99 32.19
C VAL A 435 1.23 -30.33 32.07
N ASN A 436 0.26 -30.56 32.94
CA ASN A 436 -0.47 -31.81 32.95
C ASN A 436 -1.60 -31.83 31.90
N GLU A 437 -2.05 -33.04 31.57
CA GLU A 437 -3.06 -33.24 30.54
C GLU A 437 -4.39 -32.56 30.85
N GLU A 438 -4.78 -32.48 32.15
CA GLU A 438 -6.03 -31.85 32.58
C GLU A 438 -5.97 -30.31 32.30
N GLU A 439 -4.82 -29.68 32.48
CA GLU A 439 -4.63 -28.28 32.18
C GLU A 439 -4.68 -28.01 30.68
N ILE A 440 -4.06 -28.87 29.85
CA ILE A 440 -4.08 -28.77 28.38
C ILE A 440 -5.53 -28.94 27.87
N GLU A 441 -6.24 -29.94 28.33
CA GLU A 441 -7.64 -30.17 27.94
C GLU A 441 -8.58 -29.05 28.42
N ALA A 442 -8.30 -28.41 29.55
CA ALA A 442 -9.04 -27.24 30.01
C ALA A 442 -8.85 -26.04 29.07
N ILE A 443 -7.64 -25.83 28.54
CA ILE A 443 -7.37 -24.77 27.51
C ILE A 443 -8.14 -25.06 26.22
N ASN A 444 -8.11 -26.32 25.75
CA ASN A 444 -8.82 -26.71 24.54
C ASN A 444 -10.34 -26.49 24.69
N ALA A 445 -10.93 -26.97 25.79
CA ALA A 445 -12.35 -26.80 26.05
C ALA A 445 -12.78 -25.33 26.21
N ALA A 446 -11.94 -24.51 26.84
CA ALA A 446 -12.19 -23.07 26.96
C ALA A 446 -12.15 -22.37 25.59
N ALA A 447 -11.23 -22.73 24.71
CA ALA A 447 -11.14 -22.19 23.35
C ALA A 447 -12.38 -22.59 22.53
N GLU A 448 -12.81 -23.85 22.58
CA GLU A 448 -14.01 -24.30 21.87
C GLU A 448 -15.27 -23.55 22.35
N GLU A 449 -15.46 -23.41 23.66
CA GLU A 449 -16.61 -22.69 24.22
C GLU A 449 -16.61 -21.22 23.86
N GLU A 450 -15.44 -20.54 23.89
CA GLU A 450 -15.29 -19.15 23.47
C GLU A 450 -15.72 -18.96 22.00
N ILE A 451 -15.24 -19.83 21.11
CA ILE A 451 -15.54 -19.75 19.68
C ILE A 451 -17.02 -20.03 19.41
N GLU A 452 -17.60 -21.03 20.10
CA GLU A 452 -19.03 -21.32 19.95
C GLU A 452 -19.90 -20.18 20.52
N GLN A 453 -19.46 -19.52 21.58
CA GLN A 453 -20.12 -18.32 22.08
C GLN A 453 -20.02 -17.17 21.05
N ALA A 454 -18.87 -16.96 20.44
CA ALA A 454 -18.69 -15.96 19.40
C ALA A 454 -19.61 -16.24 18.19
N ARG A 455 -19.75 -17.50 17.78
CA ARG A 455 -20.70 -17.94 16.76
C ARG A 455 -22.13 -17.49 17.09
N ARG A 456 -22.63 -17.81 18.29
CA ARG A 456 -23.99 -17.44 18.74
C ARG A 456 -24.21 -15.93 18.75
N ILE A 457 -23.19 -15.16 19.15
CA ILE A 457 -23.26 -13.69 19.13
C ILE A 457 -23.44 -13.21 17.69
N VAL A 458 -22.63 -13.71 16.73
CA VAL A 458 -22.69 -13.29 15.33
C VAL A 458 -23.97 -13.76 14.63
N GLU A 459 -24.47 -14.95 14.94
CA GLU A 459 -25.77 -15.41 14.43
C GLU A 459 -26.92 -14.47 14.82
N ALA A 460 -26.87 -13.90 16.03
CA ALA A 460 -27.84 -12.93 16.52
C ALA A 460 -27.61 -11.49 16.03
N MET A 461 -26.47 -11.19 15.39
CA MET A 461 -26.18 -9.85 14.88
C MET A 461 -27.10 -9.50 13.70
N PRO A 462 -27.52 -8.23 13.57
CA PRO A 462 -28.25 -7.77 12.40
C PRO A 462 -27.38 -7.83 11.14
N TRP A 463 -28.06 -7.87 9.99
CA TRP A 463 -27.43 -7.57 8.70
C TRP A 463 -27.22 -6.07 8.55
N PRO A 464 -26.23 -5.62 7.75
CA PRO A 464 -26.02 -4.20 7.46
C PRO A 464 -27.23 -3.58 6.77
N ASP A 465 -27.46 -2.29 7.03
CA ASP A 465 -28.44 -1.50 6.27
C ASP A 465 -27.93 -1.29 4.83
N PRO A 466 -28.66 -1.73 3.80
CA PRO A 466 -28.25 -1.56 2.41
C PRO A 466 -28.03 -0.09 2.01
N GLU A 467 -28.74 0.87 2.60
CA GLU A 467 -28.56 2.30 2.32
C GLU A 467 -27.21 2.85 2.84
N SER A 468 -26.54 2.14 3.73
CA SER A 468 -25.23 2.52 4.23
C SER A 468 -24.07 2.32 3.23
N VAL A 469 -24.30 1.62 2.11
CA VAL A 469 -23.24 1.20 1.17
C VAL A 469 -22.48 2.37 0.52
N THR A 470 -23.12 3.53 0.35
CA THR A 470 -22.50 4.73 -0.24
C THR A 470 -21.75 5.59 0.78
N ARG A 471 -21.96 5.37 2.08
CA ARG A 471 -21.33 6.18 3.12
C ARG A 471 -19.83 5.90 3.26
N GLY A 472 -19.08 6.92 3.59
CA GLY A 472 -17.66 6.80 3.91
C GLY A 472 -16.79 6.43 2.72
N VAL A 473 -17.21 6.70 1.50
CA VAL A 473 -16.34 6.61 0.31
C VAL A 473 -15.32 7.75 0.32
N PHE A 474 -15.77 8.94 0.72
CA PHE A 474 -14.93 10.12 0.96
C PHE A 474 -15.18 10.67 2.37
N SER A 475 -14.24 11.44 2.91
CA SER A 475 -14.34 12.05 4.24
C SER A 475 -15.32 13.23 4.31
N PHE A 476 -15.68 13.81 3.20
CA PHE A 476 -16.41 15.09 3.11
C PHE A 476 -17.73 15.00 2.33
N THR A 477 -17.94 13.92 1.58
CA THR A 477 -19.18 13.71 0.79
C THR A 477 -19.38 12.22 0.51
N ASP A 478 -20.63 11.82 0.41
CA ASP A 478 -21.02 10.47 0.01
C ASP A 478 -21.54 10.47 -1.43
N PRO A 479 -21.22 9.42 -2.23
CA PRO A 479 -21.87 9.23 -3.52
C PRO A 479 -23.39 9.07 -3.36
N PRO A 480 -24.19 9.54 -4.33
CA PRO A 480 -25.64 9.46 -4.26
C PRO A 480 -26.15 8.01 -4.33
N THR A 481 -27.16 7.70 -3.53
CA THR A 481 -27.92 6.44 -3.59
C THR A 481 -28.74 6.34 -4.89
N HIS A 482 -29.19 5.14 -5.25
CA HIS A 482 -30.09 4.95 -6.39
C HIS A 482 -31.37 5.78 -6.30
N LYS A 483 -31.90 5.95 -5.09
CA LYS A 483 -33.08 6.79 -4.85
C LYS A 483 -32.79 8.25 -5.18
N GLU A 484 -31.70 8.79 -4.69
CA GLU A 484 -31.28 10.16 -4.96
C GLU A 484 -30.94 10.38 -6.43
N GLN A 485 -30.30 9.40 -7.09
CA GLN A 485 -30.08 9.44 -8.55
C GLN A 485 -31.41 9.48 -9.32
N PHE A 486 -32.41 8.68 -8.92
CA PHE A 486 -33.73 8.67 -9.55
C PHE A 486 -34.50 9.97 -9.32
N GLU A 487 -34.45 10.53 -8.09
CA GLU A 487 -35.10 11.78 -7.77
C GLU A 487 -34.54 12.95 -8.56
N ARG A 488 -33.21 12.97 -8.81
CA ARG A 488 -32.56 13.98 -9.67
C ARG A 488 -33.07 13.91 -11.13
N THR A 489 -33.23 12.74 -11.70
CA THR A 489 -33.68 12.56 -13.08
C THR A 489 -35.17 12.85 -13.28
N GLY A 490 -35.95 12.87 -12.22
CA GLY A 490 -37.40 13.12 -12.25
C GLY A 490 -37.85 14.57 -11.99
N SER A 491 -36.96 15.41 -11.47
CA SER A 491 -37.31 16.80 -11.13
C SER A 491 -37.15 17.73 -12.33
N SER A 492 -38.23 17.94 -13.06
CA SER A 492 -38.35 19.16 -13.88
C SER A 492 -38.53 20.34 -12.93
N THR A 493 -37.47 20.84 -12.35
CA THR A 493 -37.54 22.16 -11.71
C THR A 493 -37.67 23.19 -12.80
N GLU A 494 -38.85 23.83 -12.88
CA GLU A 494 -38.95 25.12 -13.57
C GLU A 494 -37.88 26.01 -12.96
N PRO A 495 -37.03 26.68 -13.74
CA PRO A 495 -36.01 27.56 -13.23
C PRO A 495 -36.68 28.59 -12.30
N GLU A 496 -36.40 28.55 -11.01
CA GLU A 496 -36.72 29.68 -10.14
C GLU A 496 -36.03 30.90 -10.77
N SER A 497 -36.81 31.93 -11.05
CA SER A 497 -36.29 33.15 -11.65
C SER A 497 -35.20 33.70 -10.76
N ALA A 498 -33.94 33.46 -11.11
CA ALA A 498 -32.81 33.96 -10.41
C ALA A 498 -32.65 35.46 -10.67
N ASP A 499 -33.31 36.24 -9.85
CA ASP A 499 -33.01 37.68 -9.61
C ASP A 499 -31.93 37.86 -8.52
N GLU A 500 -31.04 36.89 -8.31
CA GLU A 500 -29.83 37.12 -7.51
C GLU A 500 -28.65 37.32 -8.44
N GLU A 501 -28.05 38.50 -8.35
CA GLU A 501 -26.77 38.83 -8.97
C GLU A 501 -25.74 37.71 -8.74
N VAL A 502 -25.32 37.05 -9.81
CA VAL A 502 -24.21 36.09 -9.81
C VAL A 502 -22.94 36.84 -9.39
N THR A 503 -22.73 36.95 -8.10
CA THR A 503 -21.57 37.59 -7.47
C THR A 503 -20.45 36.60 -7.36
N SER A 504 -19.79 36.23 -8.46
CA SER A 504 -18.33 35.98 -8.50
C SER A 504 -17.85 35.57 -9.88
N SER A 505 -17.99 36.43 -10.89
CA SER A 505 -17.11 36.31 -12.03
C SER A 505 -15.73 36.83 -11.60
N VAL A 506 -14.89 35.97 -11.04
CA VAL A 506 -13.48 36.31 -10.85
C VAL A 506 -12.86 36.37 -12.26
N GLN A 507 -12.72 37.58 -12.75
CA GLN A 507 -11.99 37.83 -13.97
C GLN A 507 -10.55 37.36 -13.76
N VAL A 508 -10.19 36.23 -14.39
CA VAL A 508 -8.84 35.66 -14.25
C VAL A 508 -7.86 36.67 -14.85
N SER A 509 -7.02 37.23 -14.00
CA SER A 509 -5.98 38.19 -14.42
C SER A 509 -4.65 37.46 -14.55
N PHE A 510 -4.06 37.56 -15.73
CA PHE A 510 -2.68 37.11 -15.95
C PHE A 510 -1.71 38.30 -15.80
N SER A 511 -0.47 38.01 -15.41
CA SER A 511 0.58 38.97 -15.23
C SER A 511 1.90 38.46 -15.85
N ASP A 512 2.53 39.25 -16.69
CA ASP A 512 3.87 39.01 -17.24
C ASP A 512 4.98 39.63 -16.37
N ALA A 513 4.61 40.20 -15.22
CA ALA A 513 5.56 40.76 -14.26
C ALA A 513 6.61 39.70 -13.88
N ARG A 514 7.84 40.14 -13.61
CA ARG A 514 8.97 39.24 -13.36
C ARG A 514 8.78 38.36 -12.12
N ASP A 515 8.04 38.81 -11.15
CA ASP A 515 7.70 38.17 -9.86
C ASP A 515 6.44 37.30 -9.92
N ALA A 516 5.61 37.44 -10.96
CA ALA A 516 4.45 36.57 -11.16
C ALA A 516 4.87 35.10 -11.28
N TRP A 517 4.06 34.22 -10.71
CA TRP A 517 4.37 32.80 -10.66
C TRP A 517 3.87 32.09 -11.93
N THR A 518 4.74 31.24 -12.48
CA THR A 518 4.35 30.24 -13.48
C THR A 518 3.62 29.09 -12.79
N TYR A 519 2.95 28.26 -13.56
CA TYR A 519 2.26 27.07 -13.07
C TYR A 519 3.22 26.14 -12.29
N SER A 520 4.40 25.82 -12.85
CA SER A 520 5.40 25.00 -12.14
C SER A 520 5.92 25.67 -10.86
N LYS A 521 6.14 27.01 -10.89
CA LYS A 521 6.57 27.73 -9.68
C LYS A 521 5.51 27.67 -8.57
N ALA A 522 4.22 27.71 -8.92
CA ALA A 522 3.12 27.60 -7.96
C ALA A 522 3.14 26.22 -7.27
N ILE A 523 3.30 25.14 -8.02
CA ILE A 523 3.42 23.78 -7.48
C ILE A 523 4.66 23.63 -6.59
N GLN A 524 5.82 24.10 -7.06
CA GLN A 524 7.06 24.12 -6.27
C GLN A 524 6.88 24.81 -4.92
N GLN A 525 6.23 25.98 -4.91
CA GLN A 525 6.01 26.75 -3.70
C GLN A 525 4.93 26.12 -2.80
N ALA A 526 3.93 25.42 -3.37
CA ALA A 526 2.97 24.68 -2.60
C ALA A 526 3.63 23.48 -1.87
N MET A 527 4.54 22.77 -2.51
CA MET A 527 5.32 21.69 -1.87
C MET A 527 6.18 22.21 -0.72
N VAL A 528 6.87 23.35 -0.93
CA VAL A 528 7.65 23.98 0.14
C VAL A 528 6.73 24.43 1.29
N ALA A 529 5.58 25.02 0.99
CA ALA A 529 4.62 25.45 1.99
C ALA A 529 4.01 24.27 2.77
N ALA A 530 3.81 23.13 2.13
CA ALA A 530 3.40 21.89 2.79
C ALA A 530 4.47 21.40 3.77
N ALA A 531 5.74 21.36 3.34
CA ALA A 531 6.85 20.99 4.21
C ALA A 531 7.03 21.99 5.37
N ASP A 532 6.89 23.30 5.13
CA ASP A 532 6.93 24.33 6.18
C ASP A 532 5.80 24.16 7.22
N ARG A 533 4.61 23.71 6.77
CA ARG A 533 3.43 23.61 7.62
C ARG A 533 3.38 22.34 8.46
N TRP A 534 3.64 21.20 7.85
CA TRP A 534 3.52 19.87 8.49
C TRP A 534 4.88 19.25 8.84
N ASN A 535 5.97 19.89 8.46
CA ASN A 535 7.35 19.52 8.82
C ASN A 535 7.61 17.99 8.83
N ASP A 536 7.76 17.39 10.01
CA ASP A 536 8.10 15.97 10.17
C ASP A 536 7.00 14.99 9.69
N GLU A 537 5.75 15.45 9.61
CA GLU A 537 4.66 14.66 9.08
C GLU A 537 4.69 14.52 7.55
N THR A 538 5.40 15.45 6.84
CA THR A 538 5.40 15.47 5.36
C THR A 538 6.63 14.77 4.82
N ILE A 539 6.42 13.84 3.88
CA ILE A 539 7.48 13.25 3.04
C ILE A 539 7.14 13.38 1.57
N PHE A 540 8.17 13.53 0.74
CA PHE A 540 8.06 13.56 -0.71
C PHE A 540 8.81 12.33 -1.24
N ILE A 541 8.09 11.38 -1.83
CA ILE A 541 8.64 10.10 -2.28
C ILE A 541 8.41 9.90 -3.77
N GLY A 542 9.43 9.45 -4.48
CA GLY A 542 9.41 9.18 -5.91
C GLY A 542 10.80 8.86 -6.43
N GLU A 543 10.96 8.93 -7.74
CA GLU A 543 12.25 8.77 -8.39
C GLU A 543 12.97 10.12 -8.51
N ASP A 544 14.28 10.13 -8.31
CA ASP A 544 15.16 11.34 -8.44
C ASP A 544 14.75 12.52 -7.53
N MET A 545 14.08 12.26 -6.42
CA MET A 545 13.55 13.30 -5.52
C MET A 545 14.65 14.08 -4.81
N GLU A 546 15.73 13.41 -4.39
CA GLU A 546 16.83 14.00 -3.62
C GLU A 546 17.74 14.92 -4.47
N ILE A 547 17.54 14.95 -5.80
CA ILE A 547 18.33 15.80 -6.71
C ILE A 547 17.49 16.97 -7.22
N ALA A 548 16.59 16.72 -8.15
CA ALA A 548 15.81 17.80 -8.77
C ALA A 548 14.42 17.34 -9.25
N GLY A 549 14.20 16.01 -9.40
CA GLY A 549 13.09 15.46 -10.15
C GLY A 549 13.19 15.68 -11.66
N ALA A 550 12.35 14.98 -12.44
CA ALA A 550 12.39 14.96 -13.89
C ALA A 550 12.31 16.37 -14.54
N PHE A 551 11.61 17.32 -13.91
CA PHE A 551 11.37 18.66 -14.43
C PHE A 551 11.95 19.77 -13.55
N GLY A 552 12.85 19.45 -12.62
CA GLY A 552 13.37 20.40 -11.65
C GLY A 552 12.34 20.87 -10.63
N MET A 553 11.25 20.11 -10.45
CA MET A 553 10.15 20.49 -9.55
C MET A 553 10.57 20.48 -8.09
N ASN A 554 11.50 19.62 -7.71
CA ASN A 554 11.94 19.42 -6.33
C ASN A 554 13.09 20.36 -5.91
N LEU A 555 13.68 21.17 -6.81
CA LEU A 555 14.81 22.05 -6.51
C LEU A 555 14.60 22.93 -5.26
N PRO A 556 13.45 23.59 -5.03
CA PRO A 556 13.25 24.37 -3.82
C PRO A 556 13.19 23.51 -2.53
N LEU A 557 12.64 22.28 -2.61
CA LEU A 557 12.63 21.33 -1.50
C LEU A 557 14.04 20.82 -1.19
N VAL A 558 14.83 20.46 -2.21
CA VAL A 558 16.25 20.06 -2.04
C VAL A 558 17.04 21.14 -1.32
N ALA A 559 16.74 22.39 -1.59
CA ALA A 559 17.43 23.53 -0.97
C ALA A 559 16.98 23.81 0.47
N LYS A 560 15.72 23.53 0.83
CA LYS A 560 15.12 23.96 2.10
C LYS A 560 14.76 22.81 3.04
N HIS A 561 14.29 21.68 2.51
CA HIS A 561 13.81 20.52 3.25
C HIS A 561 14.36 19.20 2.66
N PRO A 562 15.70 19.04 2.52
CA PRO A 562 16.28 17.83 1.93
C PRO A 562 15.95 16.56 2.74
N GLU A 563 15.71 16.70 4.04
CA GLU A 563 15.36 15.62 4.95
C GLU A 563 13.97 15.01 4.68
N ASN A 564 13.07 15.75 4.02
CA ASN A 564 11.73 15.28 3.68
C ASN A 564 11.68 14.52 2.34
N LEU A 565 12.80 14.48 1.60
CA LEU A 565 12.87 13.84 0.29
C LEU A 565 13.31 12.38 0.42
N ILE A 566 12.69 11.51 -0.34
CA ILE A 566 12.96 10.07 -0.36
C ILE A 566 13.08 9.60 -1.80
N ASP A 567 14.31 9.29 -2.22
CA ASP A 567 14.52 8.57 -3.47
C ASP A 567 14.07 7.12 -3.32
N ALA A 568 13.13 6.70 -4.13
CA ALA A 568 12.76 5.30 -4.30
C ALA A 568 13.55 4.67 -5.44
N PRO A 569 13.80 3.35 -5.41
CA PRO A 569 14.13 2.62 -6.62
C PRO A 569 13.03 2.83 -7.68
N LEU A 570 13.35 2.63 -8.96
CA LEU A 570 12.39 2.69 -10.05
C LEU A 570 11.33 1.59 -9.86
N SER A 571 10.17 1.96 -9.31
CA SER A 571 9.15 1.03 -8.80
C SER A 571 7.86 1.77 -8.42
N GLU A 572 7.09 2.16 -9.41
CA GLU A 572 5.93 3.04 -9.24
C GLU A 572 4.87 2.47 -8.29
N SER A 573 4.68 1.14 -8.31
CA SER A 573 3.68 0.50 -7.45
C SER A 573 4.07 0.63 -5.98
N VAL A 574 5.32 0.34 -5.60
CA VAL A 574 5.75 0.42 -4.21
C VAL A 574 5.91 1.86 -3.72
N ILE A 575 6.16 2.82 -4.62
CA ILE A 575 6.11 4.26 -4.27
C ILE A 575 4.73 4.59 -3.68
N ILE A 576 3.66 4.17 -4.37
CA ILE A 576 2.29 4.42 -3.89
C ILE A 576 1.93 3.56 -2.67
N HIS A 577 2.31 2.28 -2.64
CA HIS A 577 2.11 1.43 -1.45
C HIS A 577 2.80 2.00 -0.22
N SER A 578 4.05 2.44 -0.37
CA SER A 578 4.82 3.03 0.74
C SER A 578 4.23 4.35 1.20
N ALA A 579 3.81 5.20 0.28
CA ALA A 579 3.12 6.43 0.61
C ALA A 579 1.79 6.15 1.34
N THR A 580 1.01 5.15 0.89
CA THR A 580 -0.23 4.73 1.57
C THR A 580 0.05 4.24 3.00
N GLY A 581 1.08 3.40 3.18
CA GLY A 581 1.48 2.93 4.51
C GLY A 581 1.98 4.05 5.42
N ALA A 582 2.74 5.00 4.89
CA ALA A 582 3.18 6.18 5.64
C ALA A 582 1.99 7.07 6.04
N ALA A 583 0.98 7.23 5.17
CA ALA A 583 -0.26 7.94 5.48
C ALA A 583 -1.02 7.26 6.62
N LEU A 584 -1.18 5.94 6.59
CA LEU A 584 -1.78 5.16 7.69
C LEU A 584 -1.02 5.30 9.01
N ALA A 585 0.27 5.55 8.95
CA ALA A 585 1.10 5.80 10.14
C ALA A 585 1.03 7.25 10.66
N GLY A 586 0.15 8.09 10.08
CA GLY A 586 -0.07 9.48 10.51
C GLY A 586 0.75 10.53 9.75
N MET A 587 1.48 10.14 8.69
CA MET A 587 2.18 11.08 7.83
C MET A 587 1.28 11.63 6.71
N ARG A 588 1.76 12.67 6.01
CA ARG A 588 1.14 13.30 4.84
C ARG A 588 2.08 13.18 3.64
N PRO A 589 2.18 12.00 3.03
CA PRO A 589 3.08 11.79 1.91
C PRO A 589 2.59 12.48 0.64
N VAL A 590 3.54 13.05 -0.09
CA VAL A 590 3.38 13.52 -1.46
C VAL A 590 4.21 12.60 -2.34
N ALA A 591 3.55 11.69 -3.04
CA ALA A 591 4.19 10.76 -3.96
C ALA A 591 4.24 11.34 -5.38
N GLU A 592 5.30 11.07 -6.13
CA GLU A 592 5.41 11.46 -7.53
C GLU A 592 5.52 10.22 -8.43
N ILE A 593 4.66 10.13 -9.44
CA ILE A 593 4.82 9.26 -10.60
C ILE A 593 5.23 10.16 -11.76
N GLN A 594 6.39 9.90 -12.35
CA GLN A 594 7.03 10.86 -13.28
C GLN A 594 6.19 11.22 -14.51
N PHE A 595 5.34 10.31 -15.00
CA PHE A 595 4.51 10.53 -16.20
C PHE A 595 3.19 9.76 -16.15
N GLY A 596 2.16 10.30 -16.80
CA GLY A 596 0.83 9.72 -16.82
C GLY A 596 0.78 8.27 -17.35
N GLY A 597 1.58 7.93 -18.36
CA GLY A 597 1.66 6.55 -18.85
C GLY A 597 2.20 5.55 -17.83
N PHE A 598 3.08 5.99 -16.93
CA PHE A 598 3.70 5.15 -15.90
C PHE A 598 2.74 4.85 -14.74
N ALA A 599 1.72 5.67 -14.54
CA ALA A 599 0.67 5.38 -13.56
C ALA A 599 0.01 4.02 -13.74
N SER A 600 0.06 3.45 -14.96
CA SER A 600 -0.43 2.08 -15.21
C SER A 600 0.29 1.00 -14.40
N LEU A 601 1.55 1.25 -14.00
CA LEU A 601 2.33 0.36 -13.14
C LEU A 601 1.90 0.44 -11.67
N ALA A 602 1.27 1.56 -11.27
CA ALA A 602 0.78 1.80 -9.91
C ALA A 602 -0.75 1.63 -9.75
N MET A 603 -1.46 1.14 -10.78
CA MET A 603 -2.94 1.06 -10.73
C MET A 603 -3.43 0.18 -9.58
N ASN A 604 -2.81 -0.98 -9.33
CA ASN A 604 -3.21 -1.84 -8.22
C ASN A 604 -3.07 -1.12 -6.86
N SER A 605 -1.97 -0.40 -6.65
CA SER A 605 -1.72 0.34 -5.40
C SER A 605 -2.63 1.55 -5.23
N LEU A 606 -3.11 2.15 -6.32
CA LEU A 606 -4.09 3.25 -6.29
C LEU A 606 -5.51 2.72 -6.04
N VAL A 607 -6.03 1.88 -6.95
CA VAL A 607 -7.46 1.53 -6.99
C VAL A 607 -7.85 0.40 -6.05
N ASN A 608 -6.98 -0.60 -5.84
CA ASN A 608 -7.24 -1.74 -4.94
C ASN A 608 -6.70 -1.53 -3.52
N ASN A 609 -5.94 -0.47 -3.27
CA ASN A 609 -5.38 -0.16 -1.96
C ASN A 609 -5.83 1.22 -1.48
N ALA A 610 -5.14 2.30 -1.88
CA ALA A 610 -5.37 3.64 -1.34
C ALA A 610 -6.85 4.06 -1.39
N ALA A 611 -7.52 3.89 -2.53
CA ALA A 611 -8.92 4.24 -2.75
C ALA A 611 -9.91 3.48 -1.85
N MET A 612 -9.60 2.21 -1.53
CA MET A 612 -10.56 1.34 -0.83
C MET A 612 -10.48 1.38 0.69
N ILE A 613 -9.39 1.88 1.26
CA ILE A 613 -9.10 1.79 2.69
C ILE A 613 -10.21 2.43 3.52
N ARG A 614 -10.56 3.67 3.23
CA ARG A 614 -11.62 4.39 3.97
C ARG A 614 -12.95 3.64 3.92
N TRP A 615 -13.39 3.28 2.72
CA TRP A 615 -14.67 2.59 2.58
C TRP A 615 -14.68 1.22 3.24
N ARG A 616 -13.57 0.47 3.20
CA ARG A 616 -13.49 -0.86 3.81
C ARG A 616 -13.52 -0.80 5.34
N TRP A 617 -12.64 0.00 5.96
CA TRP A 617 -12.43 -0.03 7.41
C TRP A 617 -12.17 1.34 8.07
N GLY A 618 -12.47 2.43 7.37
CA GLY A 618 -12.63 3.77 7.95
C GLY A 618 -11.37 4.56 8.21
N ALA A 619 -10.18 4.06 7.87
CA ALA A 619 -8.95 4.81 8.13
C ALA A 619 -8.74 5.96 7.15
N ASP A 620 -8.15 7.02 7.66
CA ASP A 620 -7.67 8.16 6.89
C ASP A 620 -6.45 7.79 6.05
N VAL A 621 -6.41 8.25 4.81
CA VAL A 621 -5.28 8.10 3.90
C VAL A 621 -4.91 9.46 3.30
N PRO A 622 -4.27 10.37 4.06
CA PRO A 622 -3.87 11.69 3.58
C PRO A 622 -2.69 11.59 2.60
N LEU A 623 -2.93 10.99 1.46
CA LEU A 623 -1.97 10.74 0.38
C LEU A 623 -2.23 11.69 -0.78
N THR A 624 -1.21 12.43 -1.22
CA THR A 624 -1.25 13.19 -2.48
C THR A 624 -0.33 12.54 -3.50
N VAL A 625 -0.86 12.18 -4.69
CA VAL A 625 -0.08 11.61 -5.78
C VAL A 625 -0.02 12.62 -6.92
N ARG A 626 1.15 13.16 -7.19
CA ARG A 626 1.43 14.07 -8.30
C ARG A 626 1.76 13.28 -9.55
N ILE A 627 1.08 13.57 -10.67
CA ILE A 627 1.31 12.89 -11.94
C ILE A 627 1.34 13.91 -13.08
N PRO A 628 2.52 14.17 -13.67
CA PRO A 628 2.64 14.97 -14.90
C PRO A 628 1.97 14.26 -16.09
N ILE A 629 1.07 14.99 -16.77
CA ILE A 629 0.31 14.52 -17.95
C ILE A 629 0.39 15.56 -19.07
N GLY A 630 -0.17 15.23 -20.22
CA GLY A 630 -0.57 16.18 -21.24
C GLY A 630 0.30 16.18 -22.49
N ALA A 631 -0.38 16.44 -23.61
CA ALA A 631 0.17 16.57 -24.93
C ALA A 631 0.79 17.98 -25.20
N ARG A 632 1.19 18.22 -26.44
CA ARG A 632 1.82 19.45 -26.96
C ARG A 632 3.22 19.75 -26.44
N THR A 633 3.84 18.73 -25.85
CA THR A 633 5.24 18.77 -25.42
C THR A 633 6.14 17.92 -26.29
N SER A 634 5.56 17.22 -27.28
CA SER A 634 6.26 16.24 -28.12
C SER A 634 6.96 15.16 -27.32
N SER A 635 6.35 14.72 -26.23
CA SER A 635 6.86 13.68 -25.33
C SER A 635 6.45 12.26 -25.75
N GLY A 636 5.48 12.13 -26.66
CA GLY A 636 5.05 10.85 -27.22
C GLY A 636 4.12 10.01 -26.33
N PRO A 637 3.85 8.76 -26.73
CA PRO A 637 2.70 8.01 -26.20
C PRO A 637 2.84 7.55 -24.75
N PHE A 638 4.04 7.49 -24.18
CA PHE A 638 4.28 7.02 -22.84
C PHE A 638 4.30 8.16 -21.80
N HIS A 639 4.78 9.34 -22.21
CA HIS A 639 5.00 10.46 -21.31
C HIS A 639 3.88 11.51 -21.32
N ALA A 640 3.13 11.59 -22.42
CA ALA A 640 2.08 12.62 -22.61
C ALA A 640 0.64 12.07 -22.43
N LYS A 641 0.49 10.87 -21.90
CA LYS A 641 -0.82 10.19 -21.82
C LYS A 641 -1.76 10.91 -20.85
N PRO A 642 -2.95 11.35 -21.26
CA PRO A 642 -4.00 11.77 -20.36
C PRO A 642 -4.63 10.52 -19.71
N ILE A 643 -4.83 10.53 -18.40
CA ILE A 643 -5.24 9.34 -17.62
C ILE A 643 -6.44 9.63 -16.71
N GLU A 644 -6.99 10.81 -16.77
CA GLU A 644 -8.10 11.23 -15.90
C GLU A 644 -9.29 10.27 -15.93
N ALA A 645 -9.63 9.73 -17.09
CA ALA A 645 -10.73 8.77 -17.22
C ALA A 645 -10.47 7.45 -16.49
N TRP A 646 -9.22 6.99 -16.38
CA TRP A 646 -8.88 5.80 -15.62
C TRP A 646 -9.14 5.98 -14.12
N LEU A 647 -8.76 7.16 -13.62
CA LEU A 647 -8.80 7.49 -12.19
C LEU A 647 -10.22 7.89 -11.74
N SER A 648 -11.00 8.50 -12.65
CA SER A 648 -12.35 8.98 -12.34
C SER A 648 -13.40 7.86 -12.31
N ASN A 649 -13.04 6.63 -12.73
CA ASN A 649 -13.95 5.48 -12.71
C ASN A 649 -13.94 4.73 -11.36
N ASP A 650 -12.86 4.86 -10.57
CA ASP A 650 -12.72 4.11 -9.32
C ASP A 650 -13.13 4.98 -8.12
N PRO A 651 -14.11 4.53 -7.31
CA PRO A 651 -14.53 5.26 -6.12
C PRO A 651 -13.41 5.37 -5.07
N GLY A 652 -13.36 6.50 -4.35
CA GLY A 652 -12.43 6.72 -3.25
C GLY A 652 -11.14 7.47 -3.62
N LEU A 653 -10.93 7.82 -4.90
CA LEU A 653 -9.87 8.73 -5.33
C LEU A 653 -10.43 10.13 -5.59
N VAL A 654 -9.82 11.14 -4.99
CA VAL A 654 -10.04 12.54 -5.37
C VAL A 654 -9.14 12.86 -6.55
N VAL A 655 -9.69 13.44 -7.64
CA VAL A 655 -8.92 13.73 -8.87
C VAL A 655 -8.94 15.22 -9.17
N LEU A 656 -7.77 15.84 -9.15
CA LEU A 656 -7.57 17.28 -9.32
C LEU A 656 -6.83 17.55 -10.64
N ALA A 657 -7.26 18.58 -11.39
CA ALA A 657 -6.68 18.93 -12.68
C ALA A 657 -6.66 20.46 -12.90
N PRO A 658 -5.90 21.20 -12.07
CA PRO A 658 -5.86 22.66 -12.14
C PRO A 658 -5.30 23.17 -13.47
N SER A 659 -5.76 24.35 -13.89
CA SER A 659 -5.32 25.04 -15.11
C SER A 659 -4.49 26.29 -14.83
N MET A 660 -4.61 26.89 -13.63
CA MET A 660 -4.04 28.17 -13.26
C MET A 660 -3.02 28.07 -12.13
N PRO A 661 -2.02 28.95 -12.05
CA PRO A 661 -1.04 28.96 -10.95
C PRO A 661 -1.67 29.12 -9.57
N GLN A 662 -2.70 29.96 -9.39
CA GLN A 662 -3.37 30.12 -8.10
C GLN A 662 -4.04 28.81 -7.68
N ASP A 663 -4.79 28.17 -8.59
CA ASP A 663 -5.47 26.92 -8.29
C ASP A 663 -4.48 25.77 -8.07
N ALA A 664 -3.37 25.74 -8.79
CA ALA A 664 -2.32 24.75 -8.59
C ALA A 664 -1.68 24.85 -7.19
N TYR A 665 -1.47 26.08 -6.69
CA TYR A 665 -0.97 26.32 -5.33
C TYR A 665 -1.98 25.91 -4.26
N ASP A 666 -3.21 26.40 -4.38
CA ASP A 666 -4.25 26.20 -3.37
C ASP A 666 -4.70 24.72 -3.29
N LEU A 667 -5.01 24.11 -4.45
CA LEU A 667 -5.49 22.72 -4.49
C LEU A 667 -4.44 21.69 -4.08
N LEU A 668 -3.15 21.97 -4.30
CA LEU A 668 -2.11 21.06 -3.81
C LEU A 668 -2.03 21.08 -2.29
N LEU A 669 -2.17 22.25 -1.66
CA LEU A 669 -2.21 22.37 -0.19
C LEU A 669 -3.50 21.77 0.38
N ASP A 670 -4.66 21.98 -0.27
CA ASP A 670 -5.91 21.33 0.11
C ASP A 670 -5.79 19.79 0.00
N ALA A 671 -5.13 19.26 -1.04
CA ALA A 671 -4.89 17.84 -1.21
C ALA A 671 -4.03 17.24 -0.08
N VAL A 672 -2.95 17.92 0.31
CA VAL A 672 -2.10 17.49 1.44
C VAL A 672 -2.84 17.56 2.78
N ALA A 673 -3.77 18.49 2.92
CA ALA A 673 -4.61 18.61 4.12
C ALA A 673 -5.73 17.57 4.21
N LEU A 674 -6.20 17.06 3.07
CA LEU A 674 -7.34 16.14 3.00
C LEU A 674 -6.98 14.77 3.57
N PRO A 675 -7.87 14.12 4.34
CA PRO A 675 -7.63 12.76 4.83
C PRO A 675 -7.96 11.64 3.81
N ASP A 676 -8.23 11.99 2.56
CA ASP A 676 -8.51 11.07 1.45
C ASP A 676 -7.37 11.05 0.43
N PRO A 677 -7.16 9.95 -0.31
CA PRO A 677 -6.15 9.91 -1.35
C PRO A 677 -6.52 10.80 -2.54
N CYS A 678 -5.62 11.73 -2.86
CA CYS A 678 -5.76 12.68 -3.96
C CYS A 678 -4.77 12.38 -5.08
N VAL A 679 -5.24 12.39 -6.32
CA VAL A 679 -4.39 12.41 -7.51
C VAL A 679 -4.39 13.81 -8.11
N PHE A 680 -3.23 14.44 -8.13
CA PHE A 680 -3.01 15.79 -8.63
C PHE A 680 -2.37 15.72 -10.03
N LEU A 681 -3.18 15.93 -11.06
CA LEU A 681 -2.77 15.87 -12.47
C LEU A 681 -2.16 17.19 -12.89
N GLU A 682 -0.88 17.18 -13.24
CA GLU A 682 -0.10 18.36 -13.64
C GLU A 682 0.11 18.36 -15.13
N HIS A 683 -0.40 19.39 -15.82
CA HIS A 683 -0.19 19.44 -17.28
C HIS A 683 1.18 20.00 -17.64
N ILE A 684 2.08 19.17 -18.19
CA ILE A 684 3.47 19.51 -18.53
C ILE A 684 3.53 20.70 -19.48
N GLY A 685 2.60 20.80 -20.43
CA GLY A 685 2.53 21.92 -21.36
C GLY A 685 2.28 23.29 -20.70
N LEU A 686 1.81 23.32 -19.45
CA LEU A 686 1.61 24.54 -18.67
C LEU A 686 2.86 24.95 -17.86
N TYR A 687 3.83 24.04 -17.67
CA TYR A 687 5.06 24.36 -16.94
C TYR A 687 5.82 25.51 -17.60
N GLY A 688 6.21 26.48 -16.83
CA GLY A 688 7.06 27.57 -17.27
C GLY A 688 6.49 28.50 -18.34
N LEU A 689 5.20 28.43 -18.66
CA LEU A 689 4.58 29.31 -19.64
C LEU A 689 4.63 30.77 -19.19
N ARG A 690 5.37 31.55 -19.96
CA ARG A 690 5.38 32.99 -19.91
C ARG A 690 5.32 33.50 -21.35
N GLY A 691 4.24 34.19 -21.70
CA GLY A 691 4.09 34.84 -22.99
C GLY A 691 4.37 33.94 -24.21
N GLY A 692 3.40 33.35 -24.82
CA GLY A 692 3.44 32.74 -26.15
C GLY A 692 4.44 31.62 -26.46
N ARG A 693 5.06 31.01 -25.49
CA ARG A 693 6.15 30.02 -25.70
C ARG A 693 5.72 28.75 -26.43
N THR A 694 4.49 28.29 -26.23
CA THR A 694 4.05 26.98 -26.72
C THR A 694 2.79 27.02 -27.58
N GLY A 695 2.28 28.21 -27.89
CA GLY A 695 1.01 28.35 -28.61
C GLY A 695 -0.25 28.08 -27.82
N TRP A 696 -0.13 27.84 -26.49
CA TRP A 696 -1.28 27.67 -25.60
C TRP A 696 -1.95 28.99 -25.21
N GLY A 697 -1.21 30.09 -25.21
CA GLY A 697 -1.61 31.42 -24.85
C GLY A 697 -0.42 32.36 -24.66
N ASP A 698 -0.71 33.62 -24.51
CA ASP A 698 0.33 34.63 -24.40
C ASP A 698 0.99 34.59 -23.02
N CYS A 699 0.23 34.42 -21.95
CA CYS A 699 0.75 34.35 -20.60
C CYS A 699 -0.26 33.64 -19.67
N ILE A 700 0.21 32.71 -18.85
CA ILE A 700 -0.59 32.10 -17.76
C ILE A 700 0.00 32.38 -16.37
N SER A 701 1.06 33.20 -16.28
CA SER A 701 1.61 33.60 -14.98
C SER A 701 0.63 34.48 -14.23
N GLN A 702 0.60 34.32 -12.90
CA GLN A 702 -0.30 35.07 -12.01
C GLN A 702 0.43 35.59 -10.76
N ASN A 703 -0.10 36.66 -10.18
CA ASN A 703 0.25 37.03 -8.82
C ASN A 703 -0.54 36.15 -7.86
N VAL A 704 0.11 35.16 -7.27
CA VAL A 704 -0.51 34.16 -6.40
C VAL A 704 -0.67 34.73 -5.00
N ASP A 705 -1.91 34.69 -4.48
CA ASP A 705 -2.20 34.97 -3.07
C ASP A 705 -1.93 33.72 -2.24
N THR A 706 -0.86 33.73 -1.48
CA THR A 706 -0.51 32.62 -0.59
C THR A 706 -1.22 32.68 0.76
N LYS A 707 -1.78 33.83 1.15
CA LYS A 707 -2.36 34.01 2.49
C LYS A 707 -3.76 33.39 2.62
N GLY A 708 -4.53 33.41 1.55
CA GLY A 708 -5.91 32.92 1.56
C GLY A 708 -5.98 31.48 2.06
N ILE A 709 -5.30 30.55 1.39
CA ILE A 709 -5.28 29.12 1.76
C ILE A 709 -4.74 28.87 3.17
N HIS A 710 -3.66 29.56 3.58
CA HIS A 710 -3.11 29.37 4.92
C HIS A 710 -4.06 29.84 6.02
N ASN A 711 -4.78 30.96 5.82
CA ASN A 711 -5.80 31.44 6.75
C ASN A 711 -6.96 30.46 6.88
N ASP A 712 -7.36 29.81 5.79
CA ASP A 712 -8.45 28.83 5.80
C ASP A 712 -8.04 27.56 6.54
N LEU A 713 -6.85 27.05 6.27
CA LEU A 713 -6.28 25.89 6.97
C LEU A 713 -6.08 26.17 8.47
N ASP A 714 -5.65 27.39 8.86
CA ASP A 714 -5.48 27.79 10.27
C ASP A 714 -6.82 27.86 11.03
N LYS A 715 -7.91 28.17 10.32
CA LYS A 715 -9.27 28.17 10.90
C LYS A 715 -9.90 26.78 10.93
N GLY A 716 -9.23 25.75 10.45
CA GLY A 716 -9.81 24.41 10.28
C GLY A 716 -10.95 24.38 9.26
N LEU A 717 -11.02 25.37 8.38
CA LEU A 717 -11.89 25.32 7.21
C LEU A 717 -11.31 24.26 6.30
N GLY A 718 -12.01 23.15 6.16
CA GLY A 718 -11.57 22.01 5.34
C GLY A 718 -11.31 22.40 3.89
N PRO A 719 -10.93 21.46 3.04
CA PRO A 719 -10.55 21.70 1.64
C PRO A 719 -11.77 22.08 0.80
N HIS A 720 -12.38 23.23 1.07
CA HIS A 720 -13.62 23.70 0.45
C HIS A 720 -13.45 24.09 -1.03
N ARG A 721 -12.22 24.07 -1.57
CA ARG A 721 -11.96 24.31 -2.99
C ARG A 721 -12.11 23.04 -3.82
N ILE A 722 -11.99 21.87 -3.19
CA ILE A 722 -12.23 20.58 -3.84
C ILE A 722 -13.73 20.41 -4.08
N GLY A 723 -14.10 20.07 -5.31
CA GLY A 723 -15.50 19.95 -5.73
C GLY A 723 -16.15 21.26 -6.15
N THR A 724 -15.38 22.36 -6.24
CA THR A 724 -15.91 23.65 -6.71
C THR A 724 -15.28 24.05 -8.05
N ALA A 725 -16.10 24.39 -9.04
CA ALA A 725 -15.64 24.91 -10.33
C ALA A 725 -15.47 26.44 -10.28
N ARG A 726 -15.01 27.01 -11.38
CA ARG A 726 -14.84 28.47 -11.54
C ARG A 726 -15.28 28.91 -12.93
N THR A 727 -16.12 29.93 -13.01
CA THR A 727 -16.35 30.66 -14.27
C THR A 727 -15.15 31.53 -14.56
N VAL A 728 -14.34 31.15 -15.54
CA VAL A 728 -13.13 31.90 -15.97
C VAL A 728 -13.42 32.92 -17.04
N ARG A 729 -14.58 32.82 -17.70
CA ARG A 729 -15.13 33.79 -18.64
C ARG A 729 -16.64 33.72 -18.63
N THR A 730 -17.31 34.86 -18.53
CA THR A 730 -18.78 34.97 -18.63
C THR A 730 -19.25 35.05 -20.08
N GLY A 731 -20.41 34.48 -20.37
CA GLY A 731 -21.08 34.52 -21.68
C GLY A 731 -22.54 34.06 -21.57
N GLY A 732 -23.36 34.40 -22.54
CA GLY A 732 -24.79 34.11 -22.53
C GLY A 732 -25.27 33.15 -23.61
N ASP A 733 -24.45 32.81 -24.59
CA ASP A 733 -24.88 32.06 -25.78
C ASP A 733 -24.50 30.58 -25.77
N LEU A 734 -23.47 30.20 -25.04
CA LEU A 734 -22.92 28.83 -24.95
C LEU A 734 -22.09 28.66 -23.68
N THR A 735 -22.22 27.49 -23.04
CA THR A 735 -21.30 27.06 -21.97
C THR A 735 -20.30 26.05 -22.51
N ILE A 736 -19.01 26.31 -22.29
CA ILE A 736 -17.92 25.34 -22.46
C ILE A 736 -17.44 24.90 -21.09
N ILE A 737 -17.62 23.61 -20.77
CA ILE A 737 -17.09 22.98 -19.56
C ILE A 737 -15.78 22.28 -19.89
N THR A 738 -14.72 22.56 -19.14
CA THR A 738 -13.39 22.01 -19.42
C THR A 738 -12.48 22.06 -18.20
N TRP A 739 -11.24 21.55 -18.30
CA TRP A 739 -10.24 21.53 -17.22
C TRP A 739 -8.83 21.55 -17.77
N SER A 740 -7.86 21.73 -16.88
CA SER A 740 -6.43 21.67 -17.20
C SER A 740 -6.06 22.58 -18.40
N ALA A 741 -5.20 22.15 -19.29
CA ALA A 741 -4.72 22.96 -20.41
C ALA A 741 -5.83 23.36 -21.40
N MET A 742 -6.91 22.59 -21.50
CA MET A 742 -8.00 22.91 -22.42
C MET A 742 -8.76 24.20 -22.04
N VAL A 743 -8.70 24.62 -20.78
CA VAL A 743 -9.23 25.93 -20.33
C VAL A 743 -8.63 27.07 -21.16
N HIS A 744 -7.31 27.06 -21.36
CA HIS A 744 -6.62 28.11 -22.12
C HIS A 744 -6.94 28.07 -23.61
N VAL A 745 -7.22 26.89 -24.16
CA VAL A 745 -7.65 26.73 -25.55
C VAL A 745 -9.07 27.28 -25.73
N ALA A 746 -9.97 26.95 -24.77
CA ALA A 746 -11.35 27.44 -24.75
C ALA A 746 -11.42 28.96 -24.60
N LEU A 747 -10.62 29.56 -23.72
CA LEU A 747 -10.58 31.02 -23.53
C LEU A 747 -10.21 31.76 -24.84
N ARG A 748 -9.18 31.29 -25.57
CA ARG A 748 -8.80 31.89 -26.84
C ARG A 748 -9.84 31.71 -27.92
N ALA A 749 -10.48 30.54 -27.96
CA ALA A 749 -11.61 30.32 -28.88
C ALA A 749 -12.78 31.25 -28.55
N ALA A 750 -13.12 31.44 -27.30
CA ALA A 750 -14.18 32.33 -26.83
C ALA A 750 -13.90 33.81 -27.13
N GLU A 751 -12.65 34.24 -26.99
CA GLU A 751 -12.22 35.60 -27.37
C GLU A 751 -12.41 35.85 -28.87
N GLN A 752 -11.99 34.91 -29.73
CA GLN A 752 -12.14 35.02 -31.16
C GLN A 752 -13.61 34.93 -31.59
N LEU A 753 -14.38 34.04 -30.99
CA LEU A 753 -15.83 33.93 -31.25
C LEU A 753 -16.58 35.22 -30.91
N ALA A 754 -16.25 35.86 -29.80
CA ALA A 754 -16.82 37.16 -29.45
C ALA A 754 -16.44 38.26 -30.45
N ALA A 755 -15.15 38.32 -30.84
CA ALA A 755 -14.63 39.37 -31.73
C ALA A 755 -15.12 39.24 -33.19
N GLU A 756 -15.15 38.03 -33.71
CA GLU A 756 -15.43 37.79 -35.13
C GLU A 756 -16.90 37.38 -35.42
N HIS A 757 -17.56 36.77 -34.45
CA HIS A 757 -18.93 36.23 -34.62
C HIS A 757 -19.99 36.83 -33.66
N GLY A 758 -19.55 37.64 -32.69
CA GLY A 758 -20.44 38.21 -31.66
C GLY A 758 -21.04 37.19 -30.71
N ILE A 759 -20.43 35.99 -30.58
CA ILE A 759 -20.92 34.88 -29.74
C ILE A 759 -20.34 35.01 -28.33
N GLY A 760 -21.19 35.13 -27.34
CA GLY A 760 -20.81 35.18 -25.90
C GLY A 760 -20.67 33.81 -25.28
N VAL A 761 -19.43 33.29 -25.18
CA VAL A 761 -19.14 31.97 -24.60
C VAL A 761 -18.80 32.10 -23.13
N GLU A 762 -19.52 31.37 -22.28
CA GLU A 762 -19.16 31.12 -20.89
C GLU A 762 -18.18 29.94 -20.82
N VAL A 763 -17.07 30.10 -20.08
CA VAL A 763 -16.10 29.05 -19.90
C VAL A 763 -16.00 28.71 -18.42
N ILE A 764 -16.30 27.44 -18.08
CA ILE A 764 -16.17 26.87 -16.74
C ILE A 764 -14.92 26.01 -16.67
N ASP A 765 -14.03 26.34 -15.74
CA ASP A 765 -12.91 25.52 -15.34
C ASP A 765 -13.32 24.64 -14.15
N LEU A 766 -13.38 23.33 -14.37
CA LEU A 766 -13.76 22.38 -13.31
C LEU A 766 -12.73 22.33 -12.20
N ARG A 767 -11.43 22.44 -12.49
CA ARG A 767 -10.31 22.34 -11.55
C ARG A 767 -10.22 21.00 -10.84
N THR A 768 -11.37 20.39 -10.47
CA THR A 768 -11.51 19.11 -9.80
C THR A 768 -12.45 18.22 -10.60
N LEU A 769 -12.09 16.96 -10.80
CA LEU A 769 -12.85 16.00 -11.60
C LEU A 769 -13.64 15.02 -10.73
N ILE A 770 -13.07 14.63 -9.58
CA ILE A 770 -13.74 13.83 -8.57
C ILE A 770 -13.45 14.45 -7.19
N PRO A 771 -14.48 14.96 -6.53
CA PRO A 771 -15.78 15.32 -7.07
C PRO A 771 -15.69 16.55 -8.02
N TRP A 772 -16.69 16.75 -8.86
CA TRP A 772 -16.81 17.94 -9.71
C TRP A 772 -18.07 18.74 -9.35
N ASP A 773 -18.09 20.02 -9.73
CA ASP A 773 -19.17 20.96 -9.46
C ASP A 773 -20.30 20.80 -10.48
N GLU A 774 -21.18 19.85 -10.21
CA GLU A 774 -22.32 19.53 -11.07
C GLU A 774 -23.34 20.68 -11.10
N GLU A 775 -23.60 21.31 -9.95
CA GLU A 775 -24.59 22.36 -9.77
C GLU A 775 -24.25 23.59 -10.60
N MET A 776 -23.00 24.10 -10.50
CA MET A 776 -22.56 25.24 -11.30
C MET A 776 -22.66 24.96 -12.81
N CYS A 777 -22.35 23.74 -13.24
CA CYS A 777 -22.45 23.36 -14.65
C CYS A 777 -23.89 23.31 -15.16
N ILE A 778 -24.80 22.74 -14.37
CA ILE A 778 -26.24 22.68 -14.66
C ILE A 778 -26.82 24.10 -14.75
N ASP A 779 -26.52 24.96 -13.79
CA ASP A 779 -27.01 26.36 -13.77
C ASP A 779 -26.53 27.14 -14.98
N SER A 780 -25.27 27.01 -15.34
CA SER A 780 -24.74 27.70 -16.52
C SER A 780 -25.40 27.22 -17.82
N VAL A 781 -25.52 25.92 -18.02
CA VAL A 781 -26.12 25.35 -19.22
C VAL A 781 -27.61 25.68 -19.30
N SER A 782 -28.32 25.70 -18.17
CA SER A 782 -29.72 26.11 -18.11
C SER A 782 -29.96 27.56 -18.58
N ARG A 783 -29.00 28.45 -18.32
CA ARG A 783 -29.03 29.86 -18.77
C ARG A 783 -28.64 30.07 -20.23
N THR A 784 -27.60 29.32 -20.68
CA THR A 784 -27.03 29.51 -22.03
C THR A 784 -27.75 28.69 -23.13
N GLY A 785 -28.50 27.65 -22.74
CA GLY A 785 -29.21 26.76 -23.63
C GLY A 785 -28.31 25.91 -24.55
N ARG A 786 -26.97 25.98 -24.44
CA ARG A 786 -26.03 25.24 -25.29
C ARG A 786 -24.84 24.74 -24.52
N LEU A 787 -24.41 23.51 -24.78
CA LEU A 787 -23.34 22.82 -24.07
C LEU A 787 -22.26 22.31 -25.01
N MET A 788 -21.02 22.61 -24.69
CA MET A 788 -19.84 21.90 -25.16
C MET A 788 -19.03 21.41 -23.97
N VAL A 789 -18.66 20.12 -23.92
CA VAL A 789 -17.68 19.61 -22.97
C VAL A 789 -16.40 19.30 -23.71
N LEU A 790 -15.28 19.90 -23.26
CA LEU A 790 -14.00 19.87 -23.95
C LEU A 790 -12.94 19.18 -23.06
N GLN A 791 -12.26 18.18 -23.59
CA GLN A 791 -11.16 17.47 -22.92
C GLN A 791 -9.95 17.27 -23.82
N GLU A 792 -8.77 17.05 -23.23
CA GLU A 792 -7.58 16.62 -23.95
C GLU A 792 -7.50 15.12 -24.14
N ALA A 793 -8.07 14.32 -23.24
CA ALA A 793 -8.15 12.87 -23.38
C ALA A 793 -8.84 12.44 -24.69
N GLN A 794 -8.64 11.19 -25.07
CA GLN A 794 -9.30 10.60 -26.25
C GLN A 794 -10.81 10.73 -26.14
N TRP A 795 -11.46 10.81 -27.29
CA TRP A 795 -12.91 10.96 -27.36
C TRP A 795 -13.63 9.75 -26.78
N THR A 796 -13.24 8.53 -27.18
CA THR A 796 -13.86 7.30 -26.68
C THR A 796 -13.48 7.04 -25.22
N GLY A 797 -14.49 6.88 -24.36
CA GLY A 797 -14.34 6.59 -22.95
C GLY A 797 -13.78 7.74 -22.11
N GLY A 798 -13.72 8.95 -22.68
CA GLY A 798 -13.28 10.14 -21.96
C GLY A 798 -14.30 10.63 -20.92
N PHE A 799 -13.84 11.24 -19.83
CA PHE A 799 -14.68 11.71 -18.73
C PHE A 799 -15.67 12.81 -19.14
N ALA A 800 -15.40 13.56 -20.21
CA ALA A 800 -16.31 14.56 -20.77
C ALA A 800 -17.67 13.98 -21.15
N HIS A 801 -17.77 12.73 -21.55
CA HIS A 801 -19.05 12.07 -21.84
C HIS A 801 -19.89 11.85 -20.58
N THR A 802 -19.26 11.52 -19.45
CA THR A 802 -19.93 11.42 -18.15
C THR A 802 -20.49 12.76 -17.73
N ILE A 803 -19.71 13.84 -17.83
CA ILE A 803 -20.14 15.20 -17.51
C ILE A 803 -21.30 15.62 -18.41
N ALA A 804 -21.17 15.42 -19.73
CA ALA A 804 -22.23 15.76 -20.68
C ALA A 804 -23.55 15.01 -20.38
N SER A 805 -23.45 13.71 -20.09
CA SER A 805 -24.62 12.88 -19.74
C SER A 805 -25.31 13.39 -18.47
N ARG A 806 -24.53 13.67 -17.42
CA ARG A 806 -25.06 14.14 -16.14
C ARG A 806 -25.71 15.53 -16.23
N VAL A 807 -25.07 16.46 -16.94
CA VAL A 807 -25.66 17.79 -17.20
C VAL A 807 -26.94 17.68 -18.01
N LEU A 808 -26.97 16.79 -19.01
CA LEU A 808 -28.16 16.55 -19.84
C LEU A 808 -29.37 16.05 -19.03
N GLU A 809 -29.16 15.21 -18.03
CA GLU A 809 -30.26 14.68 -17.20
C GLU A 809 -31.12 15.81 -16.60
N SER A 810 -30.47 16.92 -16.20
CA SER A 810 -31.17 18.07 -15.60
C SER A 810 -31.52 19.18 -16.60
N THR A 811 -30.79 19.29 -17.74
CA THR A 811 -30.90 20.44 -18.64
C THR A 811 -31.53 20.13 -20.00
N PHE A 812 -31.96 18.87 -20.25
CA PHE A 812 -32.48 18.43 -21.56
C PHE A 812 -33.49 19.37 -22.17
N TRP A 813 -34.44 19.84 -21.38
CA TRP A 813 -35.52 20.72 -21.84
C TRP A 813 -35.12 22.20 -21.98
N ASN A 814 -33.93 22.56 -21.46
CA ASN A 814 -33.38 23.92 -21.61
C ASN A 814 -32.50 24.04 -22.86
N LEU A 815 -32.09 22.90 -23.46
CA LEU A 815 -31.20 22.94 -24.62
C LEU A 815 -31.90 23.37 -25.90
N GLU A 816 -31.23 24.28 -26.61
CA GLU A 816 -31.67 24.78 -27.92
C GLU A 816 -31.06 23.96 -29.06
N THR A 817 -29.99 23.20 -28.79
CA THR A 817 -29.29 22.40 -29.79
C THR A 817 -28.63 21.16 -29.14
N GLN A 818 -28.21 20.22 -29.97
CA GLN A 818 -27.48 19.03 -29.52
C GLN A 818 -26.15 19.40 -28.83
N PRO A 819 -25.86 18.87 -27.64
CA PRO A 819 -24.59 19.10 -26.98
C PRO A 819 -23.40 18.49 -27.75
N ILE A 820 -22.23 19.09 -27.63
CA ILE A 820 -21.00 18.62 -28.26
C ILE A 820 -20.03 18.14 -27.19
N VAL A 821 -19.48 16.93 -27.35
CA VAL A 821 -18.31 16.45 -26.63
C VAL A 821 -17.14 16.47 -27.59
N LEU A 822 -16.09 17.24 -27.26
CA LEU A 822 -14.90 17.37 -28.05
C LEU A 822 -13.68 16.86 -27.27
N GLY A 823 -13.00 15.86 -27.80
CA GLY A 823 -11.78 15.26 -27.26
C GLY A 823 -10.74 15.01 -28.33
N SER A 824 -9.58 14.52 -27.93
CA SER A 824 -8.55 14.06 -28.87
C SER A 824 -9.03 12.90 -29.71
N LEU A 825 -8.40 12.71 -30.87
CA LEU A 825 -8.60 11.52 -31.69
C LEU A 825 -8.26 10.25 -30.92
N ASP A 826 -8.94 9.14 -31.23
CA ASP A 826 -8.74 7.83 -30.60
C ASP A 826 -7.40 7.19 -31.07
N THR A 827 -6.31 7.86 -30.78
CA THR A 827 -4.93 7.44 -31.07
C THR A 827 -4.06 7.63 -29.85
N PRO A 828 -2.99 6.86 -29.68
CA PRO A 828 -1.93 7.26 -28.75
C PRO A 828 -1.39 8.66 -29.08
N VAL A 829 -0.95 9.40 -28.09
CA VAL A 829 -0.37 10.73 -28.30
C VAL A 829 0.90 10.62 -29.17
N PRO A 830 0.97 11.22 -30.36
CA PRO A 830 2.11 11.10 -31.23
C PRO A 830 3.32 11.90 -30.74
N PHE A 831 4.54 11.42 -31.06
CA PHE A 831 5.79 12.14 -30.77
C PHE A 831 6.04 13.32 -31.73
N SER A 832 5.64 13.18 -32.99
CA SER A 832 5.87 14.22 -34.02
C SER A 832 4.98 15.45 -33.78
N PRO A 833 5.51 16.68 -33.65
CA PRO A 833 4.72 17.87 -33.38
C PRO A 833 3.57 18.15 -34.35
N PRO A 834 3.66 17.92 -35.68
CA PRO A 834 2.52 18.05 -36.57
C PRO A 834 1.40 17.06 -36.30
N LEU A 835 1.75 15.80 -35.99
CA LEU A 835 0.77 14.74 -35.67
C LEU A 835 0.13 15.01 -34.31
N GLU A 836 0.94 15.36 -33.31
CA GLU A 836 0.45 15.70 -31.96
C GLU A 836 -0.57 16.86 -32.01
N ARG A 837 -0.23 17.94 -32.73
CA ARG A 837 -1.14 19.09 -32.91
C ARG A 837 -2.43 18.73 -33.62
N HIS A 838 -2.40 17.74 -34.50
CA HIS A 838 -3.59 17.30 -35.22
C HIS A 838 -4.47 16.39 -34.37
N THR A 839 -3.88 15.72 -33.39
CA THR A 839 -4.59 14.78 -32.52
C THR A 839 -5.44 15.51 -31.45
N VAL A 840 -4.91 16.57 -30.87
CA VAL A 840 -5.53 17.29 -29.74
C VAL A 840 -6.46 18.39 -30.24
N PRO A 841 -7.61 18.64 -29.58
CA PRO A 841 -8.51 19.73 -29.96
C PRO A 841 -7.79 21.08 -30.07
N SER A 842 -7.98 21.76 -31.19
CA SER A 842 -7.43 23.08 -31.43
C SER A 842 -8.47 24.18 -31.24
N LYS A 843 -8.00 25.41 -31.09
CA LYS A 843 -8.85 26.59 -31.04
C LYS A 843 -9.74 26.70 -32.30
N GLU A 844 -9.19 26.46 -33.49
CA GLU A 844 -9.89 26.50 -34.77
C GLU A 844 -11.01 25.46 -34.83
N LEU A 845 -10.75 24.25 -34.33
CA LEU A 845 -11.76 23.19 -34.27
C LEU A 845 -12.92 23.55 -33.34
N ILE A 846 -12.63 24.16 -32.18
CA ILE A 846 -13.67 24.65 -31.26
C ILE A 846 -14.52 25.72 -31.95
N ILE A 847 -13.90 26.70 -32.61
CA ILE A 847 -14.62 27.79 -33.33
C ILE A 847 -15.52 27.19 -34.43
N GLU A 848 -15.03 26.28 -35.24
CA GLU A 848 -15.81 25.61 -36.31
C GLU A 848 -17.06 24.94 -35.73
N HIS A 849 -16.89 24.17 -34.66
CA HIS A 849 -18.02 23.47 -34.02
C HIS A 849 -19.02 24.45 -33.40
N VAL A 850 -18.56 25.51 -32.73
CA VAL A 850 -19.44 26.50 -32.11
C VAL A 850 -20.21 27.29 -33.19
N VAL A 851 -19.52 27.78 -34.23
CA VAL A 851 -20.20 28.50 -35.34
C VAL A 851 -21.27 27.61 -36.00
N ARG A 852 -20.98 26.32 -36.19
CA ARG A 852 -21.95 25.38 -36.72
C ARG A 852 -23.13 25.13 -35.77
N MET A 853 -22.88 25.11 -34.44
CA MET A 853 -23.91 24.95 -33.41
C MET A 853 -24.86 26.16 -33.39
N MET A 854 -24.33 27.36 -33.67
CA MET A 854 -25.11 28.61 -33.66
C MET A 854 -25.85 28.89 -35.00
N ALA A 855 -25.50 28.19 -36.09
CA ALA A 855 -26.14 28.30 -37.39
C ALA A 855 -27.49 27.54 -37.43
#